data_706c47028d414dbe26775169ae54d0ff
#
_entry.id   706c47028d414dbe26775169ae54d0ff
#
_cell.length_a   1.000
_cell.length_b   1.000
_cell.length_c   1.000
_cell.angle_alpha   90.00
_cell.angle_beta   90.00
_cell.angle_gamma   90.00
#
_symmetry.space_group_name_H-M   'P 1'
#
loop_
_entity.id
_entity.type
_entity.pdbx_description
1 polymer ?
#
loop_
_entity_poly.entity_id
_entity_poly.type
_entity_poly.pdbx_seq_one_letter_code
_entity_poly.pdbx_strand_id
1 'polypeptide(L)'
;MMQTFTSALGLAALLCLSAAADCQAQYYFADAPTATSAGLGAYRQNFDGLAGTNAYFQSNATLPGVYARYTLNVVGGEYESYYRGGGTPARLSSDNGSEGSTSQSGTDNNGTAHGPAWYHFGGTGSTDRALGGIAGTATWDGQGYVGIRLKNGSTKTITNLEVEYAMEQWYNSSRTQAATVTVEYQRSASGITSVFDGRWTAISALNVAAPSTSAAIAPRDGNAATNRRVMHTTLAGLNLRVGEEIMLRFGYAFNSTSNGNGLSIDDVVITPQTNIYYSVDDDTKKLDSKASWGTNTDGTGTAPVSFGADNCTYFVQCKSKKAKRLTSGTTWVVAGLNSKIVVGDGNKKSTLYVGPGDNIQGTIDVNEKATLEIEHLANTLTLGSLHNGSTVEYSNAGTTAQRISAGSYGNLSLSDDGPRTLTGPVLVRSGFQYEKPDTAPVLLNNYDLQLQKDADFGGPARTAPLLVTNGTGSLVRTVSGDGQPVLFPVGASTTSYTPATLSQAGTGLEDAYSVRVIDNFYASYTAAGVGVGTPVNNQNVKKTWLVEEEVPGNSNVTMTLQWPTVETAANFLITKAHISHYTNGAWDTTPLASAIGAGPGASKVSRVGIRNFSPFGVSSRANPLPVELTAFTARRTGTGVACAWTTASERNSRDFAVERSTDGQAFEILGTVAAAGTTSSASVYAFRDQQALPGRAYYRLRQTDFDGAVAYSALVLVAGAEVASPVVVPNPGTGAFALLLPEGQVLTGPVVVLNVLGAQVLRQPAGASAEALRLDLSAQPAGVYLVRLATVAGARSVRVVKY
;
A
#
# COMPACT_ATOMS: atom_id res chain seq x y z
N MET A 1 5.38 -45.52 -38.47
CA MET A 1 4.84 -46.33 -37.37
C MET A 1 4.22 -45.37 -36.38
N MET A 2 2.96 -45.17 -36.58
CA MET A 2 2.10 -44.26 -35.78
C MET A 2 1.65 -45.01 -34.52
N GLN A 3 1.74 -44.38 -33.35
CA GLN A 3 0.89 -44.70 -32.17
C GLN A 3 0.69 -43.39 -31.40
N THR A 4 -0.41 -42.80 -31.59
CA THR A 4 -1.61 -42.48 -30.81
C THR A 4 -1.38 -42.24 -29.30
N PHE A 5 -1.42 -40.96 -28.92
CA PHE A 5 -1.85 -40.50 -27.60
C PHE A 5 -3.26 -39.89 -27.75
N THR A 6 -4.28 -40.66 -27.39
CA THR A 6 -5.67 -40.22 -27.22
C THR A 6 -5.93 -40.05 -25.75
N SER A 7 -5.95 -38.87 -25.30
CA SER A 7 -6.97 -37.99 -24.65
C SER A 7 -7.89 -38.69 -23.63
N ALA A 8 -7.72 -38.29 -22.37
CA ALA A 8 -8.67 -38.43 -21.25
C ALA A 8 -9.60 -37.21 -21.09
N LEU A 9 -9.83 -36.41 -22.15
CA LEU A 9 -10.75 -35.27 -22.19
C LEU A 9 -12.08 -35.57 -22.89
N GLY A 10 -12.32 -36.80 -23.29
CA GLY A 10 -13.48 -37.18 -24.13
C GLY A 10 -14.64 -37.83 -23.44
N LEU A 11 -14.71 -37.93 -22.12
CA LEU A 11 -15.82 -38.62 -21.44
C LEU A 11 -16.75 -37.75 -20.62
N ALA A 12 -16.49 -36.44 -20.46
CA ALA A 12 -17.44 -35.52 -19.83
C ALA A 12 -18.39 -34.81 -20.82
N ALA A 13 -18.17 -34.93 -22.14
CA ALA A 13 -18.93 -34.24 -23.17
C ALA A 13 -19.93 -35.12 -23.92
N LEU A 14 -20.11 -36.40 -23.58
CA LEU A 14 -20.98 -37.29 -24.34
C LEU A 14 -22.20 -37.84 -23.57
N LEU A 15 -22.59 -37.21 -22.45
CA LEU A 15 -23.80 -37.56 -21.68
C LEU A 15 -24.86 -36.44 -21.63
N CYS A 16 -24.75 -35.43 -22.48
CA CYS A 16 -25.72 -34.31 -22.57
C CYS A 16 -26.49 -34.29 -23.91
N LEU A 17 -26.90 -35.39 -24.46
CA LEU A 17 -27.71 -35.45 -25.70
C LEU A 17 -28.95 -36.31 -25.56
N SER A 18 -29.74 -36.13 -24.47
CA SER A 18 -31.14 -36.52 -24.44
C SER A 18 -31.80 -36.01 -23.15
N ALA A 19 -32.14 -34.76 -23.11
CA ALA A 19 -33.28 -34.09 -22.45
C ALA A 19 -32.99 -32.59 -22.48
N ALA A 20 -33.82 -31.81 -23.10
CA ALA A 20 -33.85 -30.35 -22.97
C ALA A 20 -34.31 -30.01 -21.54
N ALA A 21 -33.40 -30.11 -20.57
CA ALA A 21 -33.51 -29.52 -19.26
C ALA A 21 -32.24 -28.72 -19.06
N ASP A 22 -32.40 -27.44 -18.76
CA ASP A 22 -31.36 -26.46 -18.51
C ASP A 22 -30.13 -27.08 -17.81
N CYS A 23 -29.05 -27.34 -18.56
CA CYS A 23 -27.78 -27.76 -18.02
C CYS A 23 -27.16 -26.51 -17.41
N GLN A 24 -27.64 -26.11 -16.22
CA GLN A 24 -27.15 -24.98 -15.48
C GLN A 24 -25.78 -25.34 -14.91
N ALA A 25 -24.72 -24.66 -15.34
CA ALA A 25 -23.42 -24.82 -14.73
C ALA A 25 -23.54 -24.52 -13.22
N GLN A 26 -22.89 -25.34 -12.40
CA GLN A 26 -23.01 -25.27 -10.95
C GLN A 26 -21.67 -25.71 -10.34
N TYR A 27 -21.24 -25.02 -9.29
CA TYR A 27 -20.06 -25.48 -8.55
C TYR A 27 -20.42 -26.61 -7.59
N TYR A 28 -19.58 -27.64 -7.57
CA TYR A 28 -19.73 -28.79 -6.69
C TYR A 28 -18.62 -28.79 -5.64
N PHE A 29 -18.95 -28.91 -4.37
CA PHE A 29 -18.03 -29.38 -3.35
C PHE A 29 -17.80 -30.86 -3.61
N ALA A 30 -16.70 -31.22 -4.21
CA ALA A 30 -16.35 -32.58 -4.56
C ALA A 30 -15.19 -33.08 -3.69
N ASP A 31 -15.16 -34.39 -3.45
CA ASP A 31 -13.98 -35.02 -2.83
C ASP A 31 -12.76 -34.83 -3.76
N ALA A 32 -11.60 -34.58 -3.17
CA ALA A 32 -10.38 -34.33 -3.94
C ALA A 32 -10.01 -35.52 -4.84
N PRO A 33 -9.57 -35.26 -6.09
CA PRO A 33 -9.37 -36.32 -7.09
C PRO A 33 -8.13 -37.20 -6.89
N THR A 34 -7.33 -36.98 -5.84
CA THR A 34 -6.09 -37.74 -5.60
C THR A 34 -6.06 -38.40 -4.25
N ALA A 35 -5.51 -39.62 -4.18
CA ALA A 35 -5.41 -40.47 -3.00
C ALA A 35 -4.62 -39.87 -1.81
N THR A 36 -4.06 -38.69 -1.93
CA THR A 36 -3.29 -38.02 -0.89
C THR A 36 -3.98 -36.83 -0.23
N SER A 37 -5.15 -36.38 -0.74
CA SER A 37 -5.94 -35.32 -0.10
C SER A 37 -7.42 -35.69 -0.12
N ALA A 38 -7.93 -36.10 1.03
CA ALA A 38 -9.35 -36.49 1.24
C ALA A 38 -10.25 -35.30 1.60
N GLY A 39 -9.86 -34.06 1.28
CA GLY A 39 -10.59 -32.86 1.61
C GLY A 39 -11.52 -32.37 0.52
N LEU A 40 -12.56 -31.63 0.94
CA LEU A 40 -13.45 -30.94 0.01
C LEU A 40 -12.81 -29.61 -0.44
N GLY A 41 -12.78 -29.34 -1.75
CA GLY A 41 -12.26 -28.11 -2.30
C GLY A 41 -13.08 -26.90 -1.81
N ALA A 42 -12.42 -25.78 -1.49
CA ALA A 42 -13.09 -24.51 -1.27
C ALA A 42 -13.54 -23.89 -2.61
N TYR A 43 -14.74 -23.32 -2.62
CA TYR A 43 -15.14 -22.43 -3.70
C TYR A 43 -14.39 -21.11 -3.59
N ARG A 44 -13.84 -20.62 -4.72
CA ARG A 44 -13.15 -19.32 -4.79
C ARG A 44 -13.65 -18.56 -5.99
N GLN A 45 -13.97 -17.29 -5.80
CA GLN A 45 -14.39 -16.39 -6.85
C GLN A 45 -13.86 -14.98 -6.58
N ASN A 46 -12.94 -14.52 -7.40
CA ASN A 46 -12.34 -13.19 -7.36
C ASN A 46 -12.81 -12.28 -8.49
N PHE A 47 -13.78 -12.71 -9.28
CA PHE A 47 -14.38 -11.97 -10.39
C PHE A 47 -13.44 -11.47 -11.48
N ASP A 48 -12.13 -11.70 -11.40
CA ASP A 48 -11.10 -11.24 -12.36
C ASP A 48 -11.32 -11.74 -13.80
N GLY A 49 -12.09 -12.81 -13.96
CA GLY A 49 -12.50 -13.32 -15.27
C GLY A 49 -13.54 -12.47 -16.00
N LEU A 50 -14.07 -11.40 -15.38
CA LEU A 50 -14.99 -10.47 -16.01
C LEU A 50 -14.24 -9.58 -17.00
N ALA A 51 -14.88 -9.29 -18.15
CA ALA A 51 -14.28 -8.49 -19.20
C ALA A 51 -14.00 -7.06 -18.72
N GLY A 52 -12.83 -6.51 -19.08
CA GLY A 52 -12.44 -5.13 -18.73
C GLY A 52 -13.21 -4.04 -19.53
N THR A 53 -14.23 -4.42 -20.29
CA THR A 53 -15.06 -3.54 -21.11
C THR A 53 -16.53 -3.85 -20.87
N ASN A 54 -17.44 -2.95 -21.21
CA ASN A 54 -18.88 -3.18 -21.13
C ASN A 54 -19.27 -4.53 -21.74
N ALA A 55 -19.87 -5.39 -20.95
CA ALA A 55 -20.24 -6.74 -21.34
C ALA A 55 -21.64 -7.09 -20.84
N TYR A 56 -22.19 -8.19 -21.34
CA TYR A 56 -23.44 -8.74 -20.82
C TYR A 56 -23.11 -9.80 -19.77
N PHE A 57 -23.77 -9.72 -18.62
CA PHE A 57 -23.73 -10.76 -17.60
C PHE A 57 -24.97 -11.66 -17.71
N GLN A 58 -24.75 -12.91 -18.03
CA GLN A 58 -25.78 -13.92 -18.01
C GLN A 58 -25.61 -14.78 -16.75
N SER A 59 -26.57 -14.72 -15.84
CA SER A 59 -26.59 -15.50 -14.60
C SER A 59 -26.30 -16.97 -14.88
N ASN A 60 -25.36 -17.54 -14.11
CA ASN A 60 -24.90 -18.91 -14.20
C ASN A 60 -24.22 -19.34 -15.54
N ALA A 61 -24.08 -18.43 -16.50
CA ALA A 61 -23.40 -18.68 -17.76
C ALA A 61 -22.10 -17.90 -17.90
N THR A 62 -22.08 -16.61 -17.52
CA THR A 62 -20.86 -15.79 -17.53
C THR A 62 -19.85 -16.30 -16.49
N LEU A 63 -20.32 -16.57 -15.27
CA LEU A 63 -19.57 -17.22 -14.21
C LEU A 63 -20.41 -18.38 -13.67
N PRO A 64 -19.93 -19.63 -13.74
CA PRO A 64 -20.67 -20.80 -13.28
C PRO A 64 -21.07 -20.69 -11.79
N GLY A 65 -22.36 -20.87 -11.51
CA GLY A 65 -22.88 -20.77 -10.15
C GLY A 65 -23.14 -19.34 -9.66
N VAL A 66 -22.80 -18.31 -10.43
CA VAL A 66 -22.99 -16.91 -10.04
C VAL A 66 -24.19 -16.31 -10.75
N TYR A 67 -25.03 -15.62 -9.98
CA TYR A 67 -26.24 -14.92 -10.39
C TYR A 67 -26.12 -13.45 -10.03
N ALA A 68 -26.49 -12.52 -10.91
CA ALA A 68 -26.61 -11.10 -10.61
C ALA A 68 -28.00 -10.62 -11.07
N ARG A 69 -28.85 -10.22 -10.11
CA ARG A 69 -30.23 -9.79 -10.38
C ARG A 69 -30.66 -8.69 -9.41
N TYR A 70 -31.61 -7.86 -9.84
CA TYR A 70 -32.23 -6.83 -9.00
C TYR A 70 -33.75 -6.80 -9.20
N THR A 71 -34.48 -6.31 -8.19
CA THR A 71 -35.90 -6.03 -8.26
C THR A 71 -36.13 -4.55 -8.57
N LEU A 72 -37.08 -4.26 -9.43
CA LEU A 72 -37.59 -2.90 -9.60
C LEU A 72 -38.81 -2.73 -8.70
N ASN A 73 -38.83 -1.65 -7.93
CA ASN A 73 -40.02 -1.31 -7.13
C ASN A 73 -41.05 -0.63 -8.02
N VAL A 74 -41.74 -1.39 -8.87
CA VAL A 74 -42.93 -0.94 -9.59
C VAL A 74 -44.12 -1.55 -8.88
N VAL A 75 -45.09 -0.72 -8.48
CA VAL A 75 -46.30 -1.14 -7.79
C VAL A 75 -46.90 -2.35 -8.53
N GLY A 76 -46.72 -3.54 -7.98
CA GLY A 76 -47.38 -4.77 -8.38
C GLY A 76 -46.58 -5.77 -9.24
N GLY A 77 -45.28 -5.69 -9.36
CA GLY A 77 -44.52 -6.67 -10.15
C GLY A 77 -43.09 -6.89 -9.73
N GLU A 78 -42.71 -8.15 -9.50
CA GLU A 78 -41.29 -8.57 -9.43
C GLU A 78 -40.74 -8.64 -10.86
N TYR A 79 -39.63 -7.98 -11.13
CA TYR A 79 -38.92 -8.08 -12.41
C TYR A 79 -37.54 -8.68 -12.23
N GLU A 80 -37.35 -9.87 -12.79
CA GLU A 80 -36.01 -10.41 -13.05
C GLU A 80 -35.31 -9.52 -14.06
N SER A 81 -34.12 -8.94 -13.72
CA SER A 81 -33.24 -8.11 -14.55
C SER A 81 -33.86 -7.72 -15.91
N TYR A 82 -34.76 -6.70 -15.92
CA TYR A 82 -35.56 -6.46 -17.09
C TYR A 82 -34.91 -5.50 -18.06
N TYR A 83 -34.54 -6.04 -19.19
CA TYR A 83 -34.59 -5.29 -20.45
C TYR A 83 -36.00 -5.39 -21.01
N ARG A 84 -36.61 -4.29 -21.37
CA ARG A 84 -37.84 -4.32 -22.19
C ARG A 84 -37.57 -5.04 -23.50
N GLY A 85 -38.01 -6.25 -23.63
CA GLY A 85 -37.96 -7.05 -24.85
C GLY A 85 -37.11 -8.29 -24.79
N GLY A 86 -37.65 -9.37 -24.33
CA GLY A 86 -37.28 -10.77 -24.64
C GLY A 86 -35.80 -11.14 -24.41
N GLY A 87 -35.47 -11.69 -23.26
CA GLY A 87 -34.37 -12.65 -23.16
C GLY A 87 -32.93 -12.13 -23.23
N THR A 88 -32.67 -10.85 -23.08
CA THR A 88 -31.32 -10.30 -23.14
C THR A 88 -30.61 -10.28 -21.78
N PRO A 89 -29.33 -10.72 -21.70
CA PRO A 89 -28.54 -10.70 -20.48
C PRO A 89 -28.35 -9.30 -19.89
N ALA A 90 -28.22 -9.19 -18.55
CA ALA A 90 -27.93 -7.93 -17.89
C ALA A 90 -26.58 -7.36 -18.38
N ARG A 91 -26.56 -6.07 -18.70
CA ARG A 91 -25.35 -5.39 -19.11
C ARG A 91 -24.55 -4.99 -17.87
N LEU A 92 -23.31 -5.41 -17.80
CA LEU A 92 -22.33 -4.90 -16.84
C LEU A 92 -21.61 -3.71 -17.45
N SER A 93 -21.54 -2.61 -16.71
CA SER A 93 -20.70 -1.47 -17.06
C SER A 93 -19.34 -1.60 -16.34
N SER A 94 -18.25 -1.32 -17.05
CA SER A 94 -16.93 -1.20 -16.43
C SER A 94 -16.82 0.16 -15.77
N ASP A 95 -16.31 0.22 -14.54
CA ASP A 95 -16.10 1.46 -13.80
C ASP A 95 -14.85 1.36 -12.92
N ASN A 96 -14.08 2.45 -12.87
CA ASN A 96 -12.93 2.62 -12.02
C ASN A 96 -13.22 3.52 -10.79
N GLY A 97 -14.47 3.83 -10.52
CA GLY A 97 -14.86 4.76 -9.46
C GLY A 97 -14.63 6.24 -9.79
N SER A 98 -14.07 6.58 -10.96
CA SER A 98 -13.59 7.94 -11.28
C SER A 98 -14.69 8.95 -11.60
N GLU A 99 -15.97 8.53 -11.72
CA GLU A 99 -17.01 9.42 -12.21
C GLU A 99 -18.33 9.31 -11.46
N GLY A 100 -18.58 10.33 -10.67
CA GLY A 100 -19.87 10.55 -10.02
C GLY A 100 -20.84 11.30 -10.90
N SER A 101 -22.02 10.75 -11.15
CA SER A 101 -23.03 11.40 -11.93
C SER A 101 -24.40 11.45 -11.31
N THR A 102 -25.12 12.50 -11.71
CA THR A 102 -26.52 12.77 -11.32
C THR A 102 -27.55 12.31 -12.35
N SER A 103 -27.18 11.65 -13.45
CA SER A 103 -28.12 11.27 -14.52
C SER A 103 -28.36 9.77 -14.64
N GLN A 104 -29.56 9.44 -15.10
CA GLN A 104 -30.21 8.12 -15.05
C GLN A 104 -29.84 7.13 -16.16
N SER A 105 -28.72 7.26 -16.82
CA SER A 105 -28.36 6.34 -17.90
C SER A 105 -27.00 5.77 -17.73
N GLY A 106 -26.89 4.49 -17.44
CA GLY A 106 -25.63 3.77 -17.49
C GLY A 106 -25.03 3.84 -18.89
N THR A 107 -24.11 4.74 -19.11
CA THR A 107 -23.27 4.79 -20.30
C THR A 107 -21.83 5.05 -19.87
N ASP A 108 -21.05 4.13 -20.15
CA ASP A 108 -19.78 3.96 -20.78
C ASP A 108 -18.49 4.68 -20.27
N ASN A 109 -17.43 4.10 -20.66
CA ASN A 109 -15.99 4.27 -20.52
C ASN A 109 -15.41 5.68 -20.73
N ASN A 110 -16.21 6.76 -20.80
CA ASN A 110 -15.70 8.08 -21.21
C ASN A 110 -16.22 9.27 -20.40
N GLY A 111 -16.35 9.14 -19.12
CA GLY A 111 -16.60 10.33 -18.33
C GLY A 111 -18.05 10.76 -18.25
N THR A 112 -19.01 9.88 -18.43
CA THR A 112 -20.42 10.18 -18.32
C THR A 112 -21.08 9.37 -17.21
N ALA A 113 -21.74 10.08 -16.44
CA ALA A 113 -22.74 9.79 -15.43
C ALA A 113 -23.14 8.33 -15.20
N HIS A 114 -22.72 7.74 -14.09
CA HIS A 114 -23.09 6.40 -13.68
C HIS A 114 -24.44 6.40 -12.98
N GLY A 115 -25.43 5.81 -13.64
CA GLY A 115 -26.75 5.56 -13.07
C GLY A 115 -26.78 4.27 -12.27
N PRO A 116 -27.94 3.95 -11.67
CA PRO A 116 -28.20 2.67 -11.02
C PRO A 116 -27.99 1.53 -12.00
N ALA A 117 -27.00 0.69 -11.74
CA ALA A 117 -26.67 -0.44 -12.60
C ALA A 117 -25.81 -1.47 -11.86
N TRP A 118 -25.65 -2.62 -12.48
CA TRP A 118 -24.62 -3.58 -12.15
C TRP A 118 -23.30 -3.19 -12.79
N TYR A 119 -22.23 -3.36 -12.02
CA TYR A 119 -20.87 -3.04 -12.41
C TYR A 119 -19.91 -4.20 -12.13
N HIS A 120 -18.93 -4.37 -13.00
CA HIS A 120 -17.69 -5.04 -12.66
C HIS A 120 -16.67 -3.93 -12.41
N PHE A 121 -16.54 -3.58 -11.16
CA PHE A 121 -15.61 -2.54 -10.74
C PHE A 121 -14.15 -2.96 -10.95
N GLY A 122 -13.27 -2.00 -11.11
CA GLY A 122 -11.83 -2.17 -11.31
C GLY A 122 -11.25 -1.06 -12.17
N GLY A 123 -10.02 -0.63 -11.87
CA GLY A 123 -9.34 0.44 -12.62
C GLY A 123 -9.17 0.11 -14.12
N THR A 124 -9.04 1.13 -14.95
CA THR A 124 -8.77 0.97 -16.38
C THR A 124 -7.47 0.17 -16.58
N GLY A 125 -7.57 -0.97 -17.24
CA GLY A 125 -6.43 -1.87 -17.47
C GLY A 125 -6.07 -2.78 -16.28
N SER A 126 -6.80 -2.70 -15.15
CA SER A 126 -6.66 -3.64 -14.04
C SER A 126 -7.20 -5.02 -14.45
N THR A 127 -6.51 -6.07 -14.00
CA THR A 127 -6.99 -7.45 -14.05
C THR A 127 -7.81 -7.81 -12.82
N ASP A 128 -7.74 -6.99 -11.77
CA ASP A 128 -8.50 -7.13 -10.55
C ASP A 128 -9.90 -6.55 -10.73
N ARG A 129 -10.96 -7.38 -10.54
CA ARG A 129 -12.36 -7.06 -10.81
C ARG A 129 -13.27 -7.52 -9.69
N ALA A 130 -14.16 -6.64 -9.26
CA ALA A 130 -15.18 -6.93 -8.28
C ALA A 130 -16.60 -6.82 -8.89
N LEU A 131 -17.54 -7.64 -8.43
CA LEU A 131 -18.92 -7.62 -8.92
C LEU A 131 -19.86 -6.91 -7.94
N GLY A 132 -20.56 -5.89 -8.38
CA GLY A 132 -21.45 -5.12 -7.52
C GLY A 132 -22.39 -4.16 -8.23
N GLY A 133 -22.80 -3.10 -7.55
CA GLY A 133 -23.75 -2.17 -8.11
C GLY A 133 -23.77 -0.81 -7.44
N ILE A 134 -24.37 0.16 -8.14
CA ILE A 134 -24.70 1.49 -7.61
C ILE A 134 -26.23 1.56 -7.46
N ALA A 135 -26.69 1.92 -6.27
CA ALA A 135 -28.10 2.17 -5.99
C ALA A 135 -28.61 3.42 -6.72
N GLY A 136 -29.88 3.44 -7.07
CA GLY A 136 -30.45 4.51 -7.89
C GLY A 136 -31.48 5.40 -7.20
N THR A 137 -32.04 6.30 -8.01
CA THR A 137 -33.13 7.22 -7.62
C THR A 137 -34.47 6.49 -7.43
N ALA A 138 -35.50 7.20 -6.97
CA ALA A 138 -36.81 6.69 -6.60
C ALA A 138 -37.52 5.80 -7.62
N THR A 139 -37.14 5.79 -8.87
CA THR A 139 -37.64 4.88 -9.91
C THR A 139 -37.01 3.49 -9.92
N TRP A 140 -35.95 3.29 -9.09
CA TRP A 140 -35.16 2.07 -8.98
C TRP A 140 -35.05 1.60 -7.52
N ASP A 141 -36.08 1.77 -6.71
CA ASP A 141 -36.15 1.34 -5.30
C ASP A 141 -36.20 -0.19 -5.17
N GLY A 142 -35.29 -0.89 -5.84
CA GLY A 142 -35.14 -2.32 -5.78
C GLY A 142 -33.97 -2.78 -4.90
N GLN A 143 -33.97 -4.08 -4.61
CA GLN A 143 -32.79 -4.76 -4.06
C GLN A 143 -32.05 -5.46 -5.18
N GLY A 144 -30.72 -5.27 -5.23
CA GLY A 144 -29.82 -6.07 -6.06
C GLY A 144 -29.22 -7.21 -5.27
N TYR A 145 -29.05 -8.36 -5.91
CA TYR A 145 -28.42 -9.53 -5.31
C TYR A 145 -27.37 -10.12 -6.24
N VAL A 146 -26.19 -10.41 -5.68
CA VAL A 146 -25.25 -11.39 -6.24
C VAL A 146 -25.49 -12.71 -5.52
N GLY A 147 -25.87 -13.75 -6.25
CA GLY A 147 -26.09 -15.09 -5.72
C GLY A 147 -24.95 -16.03 -6.08
N ILE A 148 -24.51 -16.87 -5.17
CA ILE A 148 -23.54 -17.95 -5.40
C ILE A 148 -24.19 -19.27 -5.04
N ARG A 149 -24.41 -20.13 -6.06
CA ARG A 149 -25.07 -21.43 -5.94
C ARG A 149 -24.06 -22.56 -5.95
N LEU A 150 -24.10 -23.38 -4.90
CA LEU A 150 -23.17 -24.47 -4.65
C LEU A 150 -23.95 -25.75 -4.39
N LYS A 151 -23.40 -26.90 -4.74
CA LYS A 151 -23.98 -28.22 -4.47
C LYS A 151 -22.99 -29.08 -3.72
N ASN A 152 -23.48 -29.82 -2.71
CA ASN A 152 -22.68 -30.85 -2.07
C ASN A 152 -22.62 -32.09 -2.97
N GLY A 153 -21.61 -32.19 -3.80
CA GLY A 153 -21.31 -33.34 -4.65
C GLY A 153 -20.31 -34.32 -4.02
N SER A 154 -19.95 -34.10 -2.73
CA SER A 154 -19.06 -34.99 -2.01
C SER A 154 -19.78 -36.23 -1.48
N THR A 155 -19.03 -37.15 -0.89
CA THR A 155 -19.56 -38.32 -0.20
C THR A 155 -19.95 -38.08 1.25
N LYS A 156 -19.72 -36.84 1.77
CA LYS A 156 -19.93 -36.49 3.19
C LYS A 156 -20.98 -35.40 3.38
N THR A 157 -21.65 -35.40 4.53
CA THR A 157 -22.47 -34.26 4.93
C THR A 157 -21.56 -33.09 5.32
N ILE A 158 -21.76 -31.93 4.73
CA ILE A 158 -21.09 -30.71 5.13
C ILE A 158 -21.81 -30.14 6.34
N THR A 159 -21.13 -30.09 7.47
CA THR A 159 -21.72 -29.62 8.74
C THR A 159 -21.74 -28.12 8.86
N ASN A 160 -20.71 -27.47 8.34
CA ASN A 160 -20.55 -26.01 8.36
C ASN A 160 -19.99 -25.52 7.04
N LEU A 161 -20.22 -24.24 6.75
CA LEU A 161 -19.48 -23.50 5.72
C LEU A 161 -18.78 -22.32 6.37
N GLU A 162 -17.52 -22.15 6.05
CA GLU A 162 -16.84 -20.89 6.28
C GLU A 162 -17.02 -20.01 5.07
N VAL A 163 -17.44 -18.80 5.31
CA VAL A 163 -17.70 -17.80 4.27
C VAL A 163 -16.83 -16.61 4.55
N GLU A 164 -15.99 -16.29 3.60
CA GLU A 164 -15.16 -15.08 3.57
C GLU A 164 -15.41 -14.34 2.26
N TYR A 165 -15.45 -13.02 2.31
CA TYR A 165 -15.50 -12.17 1.14
C TYR A 165 -14.99 -10.77 1.46
N ALA A 166 -14.50 -10.05 0.47
CA ALA A 166 -14.24 -8.64 0.57
C ALA A 166 -15.45 -7.84 0.08
N MET A 167 -15.85 -6.84 0.84
CA MET A 167 -16.71 -5.76 0.35
C MET A 167 -15.82 -4.56 0.01
N GLU A 168 -16.05 -3.97 -1.14
CA GLU A 168 -15.29 -2.84 -1.66
C GLU A 168 -16.21 -1.69 -2.02
N GLN A 169 -15.79 -0.48 -1.64
CA GLN A 169 -16.51 0.74 -1.99
C GLN A 169 -15.75 1.48 -3.10
N TRP A 170 -16.37 1.55 -4.28
CA TRP A 170 -15.83 2.18 -5.47
C TRP A 170 -16.35 3.61 -5.72
N TYR A 171 -17.44 3.95 -5.07
CA TYR A 171 -18.07 5.26 -5.24
C TYR A 171 -18.73 5.72 -3.95
N ASN A 172 -18.53 6.99 -3.60
CA ASN A 172 -19.22 7.67 -2.52
C ASN A 172 -20.25 8.65 -3.07
N SER A 173 -21.51 8.49 -2.66
CA SER A 173 -22.66 9.18 -3.23
C SER A 173 -23.10 10.43 -2.50
N SER A 174 -22.29 11.04 -1.67
CA SER A 174 -22.65 12.15 -0.78
C SER A 174 -23.67 11.82 0.33
N ARG A 175 -23.90 10.54 0.61
CA ARG A 175 -24.84 10.15 1.66
C ARG A 175 -24.18 10.08 3.01
N THR A 176 -24.85 10.62 4.01
CA THR A 176 -24.42 10.54 5.41
C THR A 176 -24.81 9.21 6.08
N GLN A 177 -25.66 8.40 5.43
CA GLN A 177 -25.99 7.05 5.89
C GLN A 177 -25.29 6.02 5.02
N ALA A 178 -24.60 5.08 5.66
CA ALA A 178 -23.90 4.00 4.98
C ALA A 178 -24.89 3.06 4.27
N ALA A 179 -24.64 2.77 2.99
CA ALA A 179 -25.24 1.62 2.34
C ALA A 179 -24.66 0.33 2.97
N THR A 180 -25.44 -0.75 3.01
CA THR A 180 -25.02 -2.00 3.65
C THR A 180 -25.18 -3.16 2.69
N VAL A 181 -24.13 -3.98 2.56
CA VAL A 181 -24.24 -5.30 1.96
C VAL A 181 -24.77 -6.26 3.02
N THR A 182 -25.89 -6.93 2.72
CA THR A 182 -26.50 -7.96 3.58
C THR A 182 -26.25 -9.33 3.00
N VAL A 183 -26.06 -10.34 3.84
CA VAL A 183 -25.81 -11.71 3.37
C VAL A 183 -26.86 -12.66 3.93
N GLU A 184 -27.41 -13.45 3.05
CA GLU A 184 -28.42 -14.46 3.38
C GLU A 184 -28.14 -15.78 2.65
N TYR A 185 -28.67 -16.87 3.15
CA TYR A 185 -28.58 -18.15 2.47
C TYR A 185 -29.94 -18.90 2.45
N GLN A 186 -30.07 -19.80 1.50
CA GLN A 186 -31.12 -20.83 1.49
C GLN A 186 -30.54 -22.18 1.11
N ARG A 187 -31.22 -23.25 1.48
CA ARG A 187 -30.87 -24.64 1.12
C ARG A 187 -32.05 -25.30 0.43
N SER A 188 -31.76 -26.25 -0.47
CA SER A 188 -32.80 -27.04 -1.13
C SER A 188 -32.29 -28.45 -1.50
N ALA A 189 -33.11 -29.45 -1.28
CA ALA A 189 -32.89 -30.81 -1.76
C ALA A 189 -33.34 -31.00 -3.23
N SER A 190 -34.21 -30.11 -3.72
CA SER A 190 -34.81 -30.17 -5.07
C SER A 190 -34.18 -29.18 -6.07
N GLY A 191 -33.15 -28.44 -5.64
CA GLY A 191 -32.48 -27.41 -6.44
C GLY A 191 -32.95 -25.99 -6.11
N ILE A 192 -32.09 -25.01 -6.46
CA ILE A 192 -32.32 -23.58 -6.28
C ILE A 192 -32.27 -22.91 -7.63
N THR A 193 -33.37 -22.34 -8.09
CA THR A 193 -33.50 -21.77 -9.44
C THR A 193 -33.51 -20.25 -9.48
N SER A 194 -33.71 -19.57 -8.34
CA SER A 194 -33.85 -18.11 -8.26
C SER A 194 -33.11 -17.55 -7.04
N VAL A 195 -32.57 -16.33 -7.17
CA VAL A 195 -32.01 -15.57 -6.05
C VAL A 195 -33.08 -14.83 -5.24
N PHE A 196 -34.33 -14.80 -5.72
CA PHE A 196 -35.47 -14.14 -5.07
C PHE A 196 -36.33 -15.11 -4.31
N ASP A 197 -36.67 -16.24 -4.93
CA ASP A 197 -37.61 -17.21 -4.40
C ASP A 197 -37.01 -18.05 -3.26
N GLY A 198 -37.85 -18.55 -2.40
CA GLY A 198 -37.50 -19.45 -1.32
C GLY A 198 -37.46 -18.79 0.06
N ARG A 199 -36.95 -19.51 1.03
CA ARG A 199 -36.82 -19.05 2.41
C ARG A 199 -35.37 -18.71 2.68
N TRP A 200 -35.10 -17.43 2.81
CA TRP A 200 -33.78 -16.91 3.09
C TRP A 200 -33.55 -16.74 4.58
N THR A 201 -32.38 -17.14 5.02
CA THR A 201 -31.91 -16.99 6.41
C THR A 201 -30.74 -16.00 6.42
N ALA A 202 -30.88 -14.95 7.22
CA ALA A 202 -29.85 -13.91 7.33
C ALA A 202 -28.60 -14.44 8.01
N ILE A 203 -27.42 -14.00 7.49
CA ILE A 203 -26.11 -14.20 8.10
C ILE A 203 -25.60 -12.83 8.57
N SER A 204 -26.19 -12.30 9.64
CA SER A 204 -25.94 -10.94 10.11
C SER A 204 -24.46 -10.64 10.42
N ALA A 205 -23.69 -11.66 10.77
CA ALA A 205 -22.23 -11.53 10.99
C ALA A 205 -21.45 -11.18 9.73
N LEU A 206 -22.03 -11.37 8.55
CA LEU A 206 -21.43 -11.00 7.25
C LEU A 206 -21.98 -9.68 6.71
N ASN A 207 -22.93 -9.04 7.38
CA ASN A 207 -23.43 -7.74 6.96
C ASN A 207 -22.34 -6.70 7.18
N VAL A 208 -22.14 -5.81 6.20
CA VAL A 208 -21.10 -4.78 6.26
C VAL A 208 -21.60 -3.48 5.67
N ALA A 209 -21.35 -2.40 6.39
CA ALA A 209 -21.65 -1.04 5.95
C ALA A 209 -20.49 -0.47 5.11
N ALA A 210 -20.85 0.41 4.17
CA ALA A 210 -19.89 1.16 3.38
C ALA A 210 -18.90 1.91 4.30
N PRO A 211 -17.58 1.83 4.06
CA PRO A 211 -16.57 2.44 4.92
C PRO A 211 -16.60 3.96 4.93
N SER A 212 -17.04 4.59 3.85
CA SER A 212 -17.09 6.04 3.72
C SER A 212 -18.51 6.55 3.50
N THR A 213 -18.87 7.60 4.27
CA THR A 213 -20.19 8.26 4.24
C THR A 213 -20.03 9.79 4.12
N SER A 214 -18.99 10.28 3.46
CA SER A 214 -18.74 11.71 3.33
C SER A 214 -19.81 12.42 2.51
N ALA A 215 -20.00 13.72 2.79
CA ALA A 215 -20.94 14.55 2.03
C ALA A 215 -20.47 14.86 0.59
N ALA A 216 -19.22 14.54 0.25
CA ALA A 216 -18.68 14.73 -1.08
C ALA A 216 -18.95 13.53 -1.99
N ILE A 217 -19.41 13.79 -3.20
CA ILE A 217 -19.42 12.80 -4.27
C ILE A 217 -17.98 12.60 -4.72
N ALA A 218 -17.50 11.37 -4.64
CA ALA A 218 -16.13 11.05 -5.03
C ALA A 218 -15.99 9.59 -5.51
N PRO A 219 -15.15 9.35 -6.52
CA PRO A 219 -14.66 8.02 -6.83
C PRO A 219 -13.81 7.49 -5.66
N ARG A 220 -13.72 6.18 -5.57
CA ARG A 220 -12.90 5.47 -4.59
C ARG A 220 -12.14 4.35 -5.29
N ASP A 221 -10.94 4.08 -4.84
CA ASP A 221 -10.27 2.84 -5.17
C ASP A 221 -10.78 1.75 -4.21
N GLY A 222 -11.60 0.84 -4.71
CA GLY A 222 -12.19 -0.23 -3.90
C GLY A 222 -11.16 -1.17 -3.31
N ASN A 223 -9.99 -1.32 -3.94
CA ASN A 223 -8.89 -2.15 -3.49
C ASN A 223 -8.08 -1.52 -2.35
N ALA A 224 -8.18 -0.20 -2.20
CA ALA A 224 -7.53 0.48 -1.09
C ALA A 224 -8.07 -0.02 0.25
N ALA A 225 -7.18 -0.26 1.21
CA ALA A 225 -7.54 -0.84 2.51
C ALA A 225 -8.56 0.00 3.30
N THR A 226 -8.63 1.30 3.06
CA THR A 226 -9.63 2.21 3.64
C THR A 226 -11.03 1.96 3.10
N ASN A 227 -11.14 1.52 1.84
CA ASN A 227 -12.40 1.31 1.12
C ASN A 227 -12.81 -0.18 1.05
N ARG A 228 -11.98 -1.08 1.56
CA ARG A 228 -12.16 -2.52 1.53
C ARG A 228 -12.42 -3.07 2.93
N ARG A 229 -13.35 -4.02 3.05
CA ARG A 229 -13.67 -4.72 4.30
C ARG A 229 -13.75 -6.21 4.04
N VAL A 230 -12.85 -6.97 4.64
CA VAL A 230 -12.91 -8.44 4.61
C VAL A 230 -13.85 -8.92 5.71
N MET A 231 -14.86 -9.68 5.32
CA MET A 231 -15.86 -10.26 6.18
C MET A 231 -15.67 -11.76 6.24
N HIS A 232 -15.79 -12.33 7.43
CA HIS A 232 -15.65 -13.77 7.64
C HIS A 232 -16.61 -14.25 8.72
N THR A 233 -17.22 -15.42 8.51
CA THR A 233 -17.96 -16.15 9.53
C THR A 233 -18.07 -17.63 9.21
N THR A 234 -18.38 -18.42 10.21
CA THR A 234 -18.76 -19.83 10.07
C THR A 234 -20.27 -19.97 10.11
N LEU A 235 -20.86 -20.44 9.04
CA LEU A 235 -22.26 -20.84 8.99
C LEU A 235 -22.38 -22.24 9.60
N ALA A 236 -22.66 -22.27 10.90
CA ALA A 236 -22.64 -23.49 11.70
C ALA A 236 -23.97 -24.28 11.64
N GLY A 237 -23.90 -25.58 11.86
CA GLY A 237 -25.08 -26.46 11.96
C GLY A 237 -25.85 -26.62 10.65
N LEU A 238 -25.21 -26.38 9.55
CA LEU A 238 -25.81 -26.36 8.22
C LEU A 238 -26.36 -27.74 7.81
N ASN A 239 -25.62 -28.82 8.08
CA ASN A 239 -25.97 -30.20 7.75
C ASN A 239 -26.44 -30.37 6.28
N LEU A 240 -25.67 -29.80 5.36
CA LEU A 240 -25.91 -29.89 3.91
C LEU A 240 -25.59 -31.31 3.45
N ARG A 241 -26.63 -32.08 3.16
CA ARG A 241 -26.51 -33.50 2.77
C ARG A 241 -25.93 -33.65 1.38
N VAL A 242 -25.44 -34.84 1.08
CA VAL A 242 -25.00 -35.22 -0.26
C VAL A 242 -26.09 -34.95 -1.28
N GLY A 243 -25.78 -34.24 -2.36
CA GLY A 243 -26.71 -33.86 -3.40
C GLY A 243 -27.56 -32.60 -3.13
N GLU A 244 -27.64 -32.12 -1.88
CA GLU A 244 -28.33 -30.86 -1.56
C GLU A 244 -27.57 -29.64 -2.06
N GLU A 245 -28.32 -28.58 -2.31
CA GLU A 245 -27.80 -27.28 -2.75
C GLU A 245 -27.93 -26.22 -1.68
N ILE A 246 -27.02 -25.26 -1.72
CA ILE A 246 -27.06 -24.03 -0.97
C ILE A 246 -26.78 -22.86 -1.90
N MET A 247 -27.48 -21.76 -1.71
CA MET A 247 -27.16 -20.49 -2.35
C MET A 247 -26.98 -19.44 -1.28
N LEU A 248 -25.86 -18.72 -1.36
CA LEU A 248 -25.65 -17.47 -0.64
C LEU A 248 -26.01 -16.32 -1.55
N ARG A 249 -26.69 -15.29 -1.03
CA ARG A 249 -26.92 -14.05 -1.76
C ARG A 249 -26.41 -12.86 -0.97
N PHE A 250 -25.75 -11.97 -1.69
CA PHE A 250 -25.22 -10.70 -1.19
C PHE A 250 -26.13 -9.60 -1.70
N GLY A 251 -26.86 -8.98 -0.79
CA GLY A 251 -27.90 -8.01 -1.10
C GLY A 251 -27.38 -6.58 -0.97
N TYR A 252 -27.68 -5.77 -1.95
CA TYR A 252 -27.43 -4.34 -1.97
C TYR A 252 -28.77 -3.61 -1.79
N ALA A 253 -28.89 -2.86 -0.69
CA ALA A 253 -30.11 -2.07 -0.47
C ALA A 253 -30.08 -0.80 -1.30
N PHE A 254 -31.01 -0.68 -2.23
CA PHE A 254 -31.24 0.52 -3.03
C PHE A 254 -32.37 1.35 -2.39
N ASN A 255 -32.20 1.82 -1.19
CA ASN A 255 -33.30 2.43 -0.41
C ASN A 255 -33.29 3.95 -0.42
N SER A 256 -33.06 4.58 -1.55
CA SER A 256 -32.96 6.02 -1.54
C SER A 256 -33.44 6.76 -2.79
N THR A 257 -33.86 8.01 -2.53
CA THR A 257 -34.27 8.99 -3.55
C THR A 257 -33.09 9.62 -4.32
N SER A 258 -31.86 9.22 -4.09
CA SER A 258 -30.64 9.65 -4.79
C SER A 258 -29.69 8.47 -4.96
N ASN A 259 -28.69 8.61 -5.84
CA ASN A 259 -27.69 7.56 -6.06
C ASN A 259 -27.07 7.09 -4.74
N GLY A 260 -26.98 5.79 -4.57
CA GLY A 260 -26.30 5.14 -3.43
C GLY A 260 -24.79 5.01 -3.66
N ASN A 261 -24.10 4.50 -2.64
CA ASN A 261 -22.70 4.17 -2.79
C ASN A 261 -22.50 3.02 -3.79
N GLY A 262 -21.42 3.04 -4.56
CA GLY A 262 -21.00 1.91 -5.38
C GLY A 262 -20.31 0.87 -4.51
N LEU A 263 -20.95 -0.27 -4.32
CA LEU A 263 -20.43 -1.38 -3.51
C LEU A 263 -20.32 -2.65 -4.34
N SER A 264 -19.28 -3.43 -4.09
CA SER A 264 -19.05 -4.73 -4.70
C SER A 264 -18.70 -5.79 -3.67
N ILE A 265 -18.74 -7.03 -4.13
CA ILE A 265 -18.07 -8.15 -3.45
C ILE A 265 -16.94 -8.66 -4.31
N ASP A 266 -15.90 -9.11 -3.65
CA ASP A 266 -14.71 -9.71 -4.25
C ASP A 266 -14.12 -10.79 -3.35
N ASP A 267 -13.13 -11.52 -3.85
CA ASP A 267 -12.36 -12.52 -3.12
C ASP A 267 -13.23 -13.50 -2.30
N VAL A 268 -14.37 -13.93 -2.87
CA VAL A 268 -15.27 -14.83 -2.16
C VAL A 268 -14.65 -16.20 -2.02
N VAL A 269 -14.51 -16.65 -0.77
CA VAL A 269 -14.04 -17.99 -0.42
C VAL A 269 -15.09 -18.68 0.44
N ILE A 270 -15.56 -19.85 0.00
CA ILE A 270 -16.52 -20.66 0.75
C ILE A 270 -15.93 -22.04 0.97
N THR A 271 -15.56 -22.33 2.22
CA THR A 271 -14.85 -23.56 2.60
C THR A 271 -15.80 -24.51 3.35
N PRO A 272 -16.04 -25.73 2.83
CA PRO A 272 -16.87 -26.70 3.50
C PRO A 272 -16.12 -27.37 4.68
N GLN A 273 -16.80 -27.55 5.81
CA GLN A 273 -16.28 -28.25 6.99
C GLN A 273 -17.12 -29.49 7.28
N THR A 274 -16.43 -30.62 7.48
CA THR A 274 -17.08 -31.91 7.76
C THR A 274 -16.92 -32.36 9.21
N ASN A 275 -15.92 -31.86 9.92
CA ASN A 275 -15.66 -32.24 11.32
C ASN A 275 -15.33 -31.00 12.17
N ILE A 276 -15.92 -30.94 13.36
CA ILE A 276 -15.67 -29.87 14.32
C ILE A 276 -15.30 -30.49 15.65
N TYR A 277 -14.25 -29.96 16.26
CA TYR A 277 -13.78 -30.39 17.57
C TYR A 277 -13.65 -29.16 18.49
N TYR A 278 -13.99 -29.35 19.75
CA TYR A 278 -13.89 -28.32 20.78
C TYR A 278 -12.88 -28.75 21.84
N SER A 279 -12.08 -27.81 22.31
CA SER A 279 -11.16 -28.13 23.42
C SER A 279 -11.89 -28.32 24.74
N VAL A 280 -11.47 -29.31 25.52
CA VAL A 280 -11.97 -29.50 26.89
C VAL A 280 -11.59 -28.31 27.77
N ASP A 281 -12.48 -27.87 28.64
CA ASP A 281 -12.22 -26.79 29.59
C ASP A 281 -11.50 -27.31 30.83
N ASP A 282 -10.30 -27.83 30.67
CA ASP A 282 -9.40 -28.33 31.69
C ASP A 282 -7.99 -27.79 31.44
N ASP A 283 -7.49 -27.00 32.37
CA ASP A 283 -6.16 -26.32 32.23
C ASP A 283 -4.98 -27.31 32.26
N THR A 284 -5.21 -28.52 32.72
CA THR A 284 -4.20 -29.59 32.73
C THR A 284 -4.07 -30.25 31.37
N LYS A 285 -5.09 -30.12 30.52
CA LYS A 285 -5.11 -30.68 29.17
C LYS A 285 -4.42 -29.77 28.19
N LYS A 286 -3.51 -30.30 27.39
CA LYS A 286 -2.71 -29.57 26.40
C LYS A 286 -3.31 -29.71 25.01
N LEU A 287 -3.31 -28.64 24.24
CA LEU A 287 -3.99 -28.59 22.93
C LEU A 287 -3.36 -29.49 21.86
N ASP A 288 -2.08 -29.79 21.96
CA ASP A 288 -1.35 -30.72 21.10
C ASP A 288 -1.68 -32.21 21.39
N SER A 289 -2.51 -32.49 22.41
CA SER A 289 -3.00 -33.83 22.69
C SER A 289 -4.43 -34.04 22.17
N LYS A 290 -4.67 -35.10 21.40
CA LYS A 290 -6.00 -35.45 20.88
C LYS A 290 -7.03 -35.67 21.99
N ALA A 291 -6.61 -36.16 23.17
CA ALA A 291 -7.46 -36.35 24.31
C ALA A 291 -7.99 -35.03 24.92
N SER A 292 -7.52 -33.89 24.47
CA SER A 292 -8.00 -32.56 24.86
C SER A 292 -9.17 -32.06 23.99
N TRP A 293 -9.68 -32.89 23.10
CA TRP A 293 -10.66 -32.48 22.09
C TRP A 293 -11.82 -33.46 21.99
N GLY A 294 -13.01 -32.96 21.75
CA GLY A 294 -14.19 -33.76 21.46
C GLY A 294 -15.17 -33.04 20.55
N THR A 295 -16.15 -33.77 20.05
CA THR A 295 -17.15 -33.25 19.09
C THR A 295 -18.26 -32.42 19.77
N ASN A 296 -18.42 -32.48 21.06
CA ASN A 296 -19.39 -31.68 21.79
C ASN A 296 -18.82 -30.32 22.17
N THR A 297 -19.66 -29.30 22.29
CA THR A 297 -19.28 -27.92 22.61
C THR A 297 -18.61 -27.73 23.97
N ASP A 298 -18.65 -28.74 24.85
CA ASP A 298 -17.93 -28.76 26.13
C ASP A 298 -16.56 -29.46 26.02
N GLY A 299 -16.18 -29.92 24.83
CA GLY A 299 -14.94 -30.64 24.57
C GLY A 299 -15.04 -32.14 24.85
N THR A 300 -16.20 -32.64 25.26
CA THR A 300 -16.46 -34.09 25.41
C THR A 300 -16.85 -34.72 24.05
N GLY A 301 -17.13 -36.02 24.03
CA GLY A 301 -17.51 -36.75 22.82
C GLY A 301 -16.32 -37.38 22.11
N THR A 302 -16.41 -37.55 20.81
CA THR A 302 -15.38 -38.28 20.04
C THR A 302 -14.17 -37.38 19.78
N ALA A 303 -13.00 -37.84 20.18
CA ALA A 303 -11.74 -37.16 19.90
C ALA A 303 -11.34 -37.26 18.39
N PRO A 304 -10.54 -36.28 17.86
CA PRO A 304 -10.03 -36.38 16.50
C PRO A 304 -9.12 -37.60 16.34
N VAL A 305 -9.26 -38.29 15.23
CA VAL A 305 -8.37 -39.42 14.87
C VAL A 305 -6.93 -38.90 14.66
N SER A 306 -6.82 -37.75 14.00
CA SER A 306 -5.55 -37.09 13.70
C SER A 306 -5.76 -35.58 13.54
N PHE A 307 -4.76 -34.77 13.89
CA PHE A 307 -4.71 -33.34 13.51
C PHE A 307 -4.34 -33.12 12.03
N GLY A 308 -3.97 -34.17 11.32
CA GLY A 308 -3.75 -34.16 9.86
C GLY A 308 -4.99 -34.48 9.04
N ALA A 309 -6.16 -34.65 9.66
CA ALA A 309 -7.40 -34.88 8.94
C ALA A 309 -7.90 -33.60 8.28
N ASP A 310 -8.42 -33.73 7.05
CA ASP A 310 -8.89 -32.59 6.24
C ASP A 310 -10.25 -32.05 6.69
N ASN A 311 -10.51 -30.80 6.37
CA ASN A 311 -11.79 -30.10 6.61
C ASN A 311 -12.21 -30.13 8.10
N CYS A 312 -11.27 -30.01 9.00
CA CYS A 312 -11.49 -30.04 10.44
C CYS A 312 -11.32 -28.63 11.04
N THR A 313 -12.26 -28.26 11.89
CA THR A 313 -12.16 -27.02 12.70
C THR A 313 -11.93 -27.38 14.16
N TYR A 314 -10.91 -26.81 14.76
CA TYR A 314 -10.51 -27.00 16.14
C TYR A 314 -10.79 -25.72 16.96
N PHE A 315 -11.91 -25.66 17.68
CA PHE A 315 -12.27 -24.53 18.53
C PHE A 315 -11.55 -24.59 19.88
N VAL A 316 -10.64 -23.64 20.09
CA VAL A 316 -9.99 -23.42 21.38
C VAL A 316 -10.92 -22.59 22.26
N GLN A 317 -11.48 -23.21 23.30
CA GLN A 317 -12.41 -22.58 24.24
C GLN A 317 -11.83 -22.50 25.66
N CYS A 318 -12.07 -21.37 26.32
CA CYS A 318 -11.77 -21.20 27.73
C CYS A 318 -13.07 -20.82 28.48
N LYS A 319 -13.54 -21.68 29.36
CA LYS A 319 -14.62 -21.31 30.30
C LYS A 319 -14.03 -20.76 31.60
N SER A 320 -12.79 -21.16 31.92
CA SER A 320 -11.99 -20.59 32.99
C SER A 320 -11.27 -19.34 32.50
N LYS A 321 -10.84 -18.45 33.42
CA LYS A 321 -10.09 -17.24 33.06
C LYS A 321 -8.63 -17.50 32.61
N LYS A 322 -8.22 -18.76 32.52
CA LYS A 322 -6.85 -19.14 32.20
C LYS A 322 -6.69 -19.42 30.71
N ALA A 323 -5.54 -19.00 30.16
CA ALA A 323 -5.19 -19.27 28.78
C ALA A 323 -4.96 -20.75 28.50
N LYS A 324 -5.45 -21.26 27.39
CA LYS A 324 -5.13 -22.60 26.89
C LYS A 324 -3.72 -22.61 26.31
N ARG A 325 -2.99 -23.70 26.53
CA ARG A 325 -1.57 -23.84 26.27
C ARG A 325 -1.25 -25.15 25.55
N LEU A 326 -0.13 -25.17 24.85
CA LEU A 326 0.52 -26.39 24.35
C LEU A 326 1.33 -27.07 25.47
N THR A 327 1.83 -28.26 25.20
CA THR A 327 2.95 -28.81 25.95
C THR A 327 4.17 -27.94 25.69
N SER A 328 4.82 -27.46 26.74
CA SER A 328 5.93 -26.51 26.61
C SER A 328 7.03 -27.04 25.69
N GLY A 329 7.48 -26.23 24.76
CA GLY A 329 8.52 -26.56 23.78
C GLY A 329 8.06 -27.48 22.64
N THR A 330 6.76 -27.63 22.42
CA THR A 330 6.25 -28.52 21.35
C THR A 330 5.71 -27.72 20.14
N THR A 331 5.59 -28.42 19.02
CA THR A 331 4.89 -27.94 17.83
C THR A 331 3.56 -28.69 17.67
N TRP A 332 2.45 -27.97 17.70
CA TRP A 332 1.15 -28.52 17.35
C TRP A 332 0.92 -28.37 15.84
N VAL A 333 0.74 -29.51 15.14
CA VAL A 333 0.63 -29.54 13.68
C VAL A 333 -0.82 -29.86 13.29
N VAL A 334 -1.52 -28.90 12.71
CA VAL A 334 -2.84 -29.04 12.08
C VAL A 334 -2.63 -28.94 10.57
N ALA A 335 -2.34 -30.10 9.95
CA ALA A 335 -1.86 -30.15 8.55
C ALA A 335 -2.92 -30.59 7.54
N GLY A 336 -4.14 -30.92 7.97
CA GLY A 336 -5.20 -31.31 7.04
C GLY A 336 -5.60 -30.18 6.08
N LEU A 337 -5.89 -30.53 4.84
CA LEU A 337 -6.37 -29.56 3.84
C LEU A 337 -7.63 -28.86 4.35
N ASN A 338 -7.69 -27.53 4.26
CA ASN A 338 -8.78 -26.69 4.78
C ASN A 338 -9.06 -26.87 6.30
N SER A 339 -8.13 -27.47 7.04
CA SER A 339 -8.25 -27.60 8.48
C SER A 339 -7.63 -26.41 9.18
N LYS A 340 -8.24 -25.97 10.29
CA LYS A 340 -7.80 -24.79 11.02
C LYS A 340 -8.09 -24.82 12.51
N ILE A 341 -7.47 -23.92 13.20
CA ILE A 341 -7.64 -23.63 14.62
C ILE A 341 -8.45 -22.34 14.72
N VAL A 342 -9.46 -22.31 15.56
CA VAL A 342 -10.28 -21.13 15.83
C VAL A 342 -10.22 -20.83 17.32
N VAL A 343 -9.73 -19.66 17.69
CA VAL A 343 -9.68 -19.23 19.08
C VAL A 343 -11.00 -18.56 19.44
N GLY A 344 -11.72 -19.15 20.40
CA GLY A 344 -13.00 -18.65 20.88
C GLY A 344 -14.22 -19.02 20.01
N ASP A 345 -15.39 -19.00 20.63
CA ASP A 345 -16.69 -19.24 19.97
C ASP A 345 -17.44 -17.92 19.61
N GLY A 346 -16.80 -16.75 19.78
CA GLY A 346 -17.41 -15.46 19.61
C GLY A 346 -18.30 -14.97 20.77
N ASN A 347 -18.70 -15.86 21.69
CA ASN A 347 -19.61 -15.52 22.79
C ASN A 347 -18.89 -15.22 24.10
N LYS A 348 -17.81 -15.94 24.38
CA LYS A 348 -17.05 -15.86 25.63
C LYS A 348 -15.60 -15.51 25.38
N LYS A 349 -14.97 -14.89 26.39
CA LYS A 349 -13.53 -14.66 26.38
C LYS A 349 -12.81 -16.00 26.32
N SER A 350 -11.89 -16.13 25.37
CA SER A 350 -11.02 -17.29 25.20
C SER A 350 -9.62 -16.82 24.88
N THR A 351 -8.61 -17.43 25.50
CA THR A 351 -7.21 -17.08 25.22
C THR A 351 -6.44 -18.34 24.84
N LEU A 352 -5.76 -18.28 23.69
CA LEU A 352 -4.72 -19.21 23.30
C LEU A 352 -3.36 -18.54 23.53
N TYR A 353 -2.53 -19.17 24.38
CA TYR A 353 -1.17 -18.72 24.63
C TYR A 353 -0.16 -19.62 23.90
N VAL A 354 0.72 -19.00 23.15
CA VAL A 354 1.85 -19.64 22.45
C VAL A 354 3.16 -19.14 23.08
N GLY A 355 3.76 -19.98 23.89
CA GLY A 355 4.96 -19.66 24.67
C GLY A 355 6.22 -19.54 23.82
N PRO A 356 7.37 -19.12 24.40
CA PRO A 356 8.59 -18.81 23.67
C PRO A 356 9.21 -20.01 22.93
N GLY A 357 9.00 -21.23 23.43
CA GLY A 357 9.44 -22.47 22.79
C GLY A 357 8.36 -23.23 22.02
N ASP A 358 7.12 -22.74 22.05
CA ASP A 358 5.97 -23.39 21.44
C ASP A 358 5.81 -22.96 19.98
N ASN A 359 5.27 -23.83 19.13
CA ASN A 359 4.92 -23.49 17.75
C ASN A 359 3.59 -24.14 17.33
N ILE A 360 2.91 -23.49 16.40
CA ILE A 360 1.69 -24.00 15.78
C ILE A 360 1.87 -23.95 14.25
N GLN A 361 1.73 -25.11 13.62
CA GLN A 361 1.66 -25.21 12.16
C GLN A 361 0.20 -25.46 11.78
N GLY A 362 -0.42 -24.50 11.12
CA GLY A 362 -1.82 -24.48 10.74
C GLY A 362 -2.37 -23.06 10.79
N THR A 363 -3.46 -22.83 10.09
CA THR A 363 -4.13 -21.51 10.09
C THR A 363 -4.85 -21.29 11.42
N ILE A 364 -4.65 -20.11 12.01
CA ILE A 364 -5.26 -19.70 13.29
C ILE A 364 -6.18 -18.52 13.03
N ASP A 365 -7.47 -18.74 13.22
CA ASP A 365 -8.48 -17.68 13.27
C ASP A 365 -8.71 -17.24 14.71
N VAL A 366 -9.06 -15.96 14.89
CA VAL A 366 -9.38 -15.43 16.23
C VAL A 366 -10.73 -14.74 16.18
N ASN A 367 -11.72 -15.30 16.87
CA ASN A 367 -13.08 -14.80 16.91
C ASN A 367 -13.25 -13.60 17.85
N GLU A 368 -14.45 -13.01 17.83
CA GLU A 368 -14.84 -11.94 18.73
C GLU A 368 -14.57 -12.32 20.21
N LYS A 369 -14.09 -11.39 20.99
CA LYS A 369 -13.75 -11.55 22.43
C LYS A 369 -12.63 -12.55 22.73
N ALA A 370 -12.00 -13.10 21.70
CA ALA A 370 -10.88 -14.03 21.87
C ALA A 370 -9.53 -13.31 21.75
N THR A 371 -8.52 -13.88 22.42
CA THR A 371 -7.14 -13.40 22.40
C THR A 371 -6.21 -14.52 21.98
N LEU A 372 -5.34 -14.22 21.02
CA LEU A 372 -4.15 -15.01 20.71
C LEU A 372 -2.94 -14.29 21.30
N GLU A 373 -2.36 -14.83 22.37
CA GLU A 373 -1.17 -14.30 23.03
C GLU A 373 0.06 -15.03 22.52
N ILE A 374 1.04 -14.29 21.98
CA ILE A 374 2.22 -14.83 21.29
C ILE A 374 3.48 -14.32 22.01
N GLU A 375 4.20 -15.22 22.65
CA GLU A 375 5.53 -14.96 23.21
C GLU A 375 6.66 -15.53 22.32
N HIS A 376 6.32 -16.35 21.34
CA HIS A 376 7.24 -16.92 20.38
C HIS A 376 7.91 -15.83 19.51
N LEU A 377 9.23 -15.69 19.54
CA LEU A 377 9.96 -14.59 18.90
C LEU A 377 10.00 -14.67 17.38
N ALA A 378 10.24 -15.86 16.83
CA ALA A 378 10.38 -16.06 15.39
C ALA A 378 9.05 -15.85 14.65
N ASN A 379 7.93 -16.00 15.35
CA ASN A 379 6.57 -15.89 14.86
C ASN A 379 6.38 -16.57 13.49
N THR A 380 6.38 -17.89 13.52
CA THR A 380 6.13 -18.73 12.33
C THR A 380 4.64 -19.07 12.18
N LEU A 381 3.74 -18.44 12.99
CA LEU A 381 2.33 -18.70 12.99
C LEU A 381 1.66 -18.17 11.73
N THR A 382 0.77 -18.96 11.16
CA THR A 382 -0.08 -18.52 10.03
C THR A 382 -1.39 -18.01 10.61
N LEU A 383 -1.56 -16.68 10.59
CA LEU A 383 -2.80 -16.03 10.99
C LEU A 383 -3.80 -16.09 9.83
N GLY A 384 -5.00 -16.56 10.11
CA GLY A 384 -6.13 -16.54 9.20
C GLY A 384 -7.03 -15.33 9.47
N SER A 385 -8.33 -15.58 9.62
CA SER A 385 -9.31 -14.52 9.88
C SER A 385 -9.24 -14.03 11.31
N LEU A 386 -9.08 -12.72 11.49
CA LEU A 386 -9.07 -12.06 12.78
C LEU A 386 -10.31 -11.15 12.89
N HIS A 387 -11.25 -11.48 13.79
CA HIS A 387 -12.47 -10.69 13.98
C HIS A 387 -12.16 -9.28 14.51
N ASN A 388 -12.99 -8.27 14.22
CA ASN A 388 -12.77 -6.90 14.69
C ASN A 388 -12.70 -6.79 16.22
N GLY A 389 -13.48 -7.58 16.95
CA GLY A 389 -13.44 -7.66 18.41
C GLY A 389 -12.43 -8.67 18.97
N SER A 390 -11.55 -9.25 18.13
CA SER A 390 -10.46 -10.13 18.58
C SER A 390 -9.22 -9.34 18.95
N THR A 391 -8.34 -9.97 19.73
CA THR A 391 -7.03 -9.41 20.07
C THR A 391 -5.94 -10.39 19.70
N VAL A 392 -4.91 -9.91 19.02
CA VAL A 392 -3.62 -10.60 18.94
C VAL A 392 -2.63 -9.79 19.78
N GLU A 393 -2.08 -10.45 20.79
CA GLU A 393 -1.15 -9.86 21.73
C GLU A 393 0.25 -10.41 21.50
N TYR A 394 1.21 -9.52 21.30
CA TYR A 394 2.62 -9.86 21.19
C TYR A 394 3.32 -9.52 22.52
N SER A 395 3.71 -10.55 23.25
CA SER A 395 4.42 -10.46 24.52
C SER A 395 5.90 -10.74 24.30
N ASN A 396 6.77 -9.84 24.73
CA ASN A 396 8.22 -9.98 24.60
C ASN A 396 8.93 -9.23 25.72
N ALA A 397 9.43 -9.96 26.70
CA ALA A 397 10.26 -9.42 27.78
C ALA A 397 11.78 -9.50 27.48
N GLY A 398 12.17 -10.05 26.33
CA GLY A 398 13.57 -10.27 25.95
C GLY A 398 14.15 -9.11 25.11
N THR A 399 15.42 -9.26 24.74
CA THR A 399 16.18 -8.29 23.95
C THR A 399 16.18 -8.57 22.45
N THR A 400 15.80 -9.78 22.04
CA THR A 400 15.65 -10.16 20.63
C THR A 400 14.32 -9.64 20.10
N ALA A 401 14.34 -9.04 18.90
CA ALA A 401 13.13 -8.49 18.30
C ALA A 401 12.11 -9.60 17.95
N GLN A 402 10.88 -9.48 18.48
CA GLN A 402 9.77 -10.34 18.13
C GLN A 402 9.16 -9.89 16.79
N ARG A 403 8.82 -10.84 15.94
CA ARG A 403 8.28 -10.60 14.61
C ARG A 403 6.74 -10.49 14.66
N ILE A 404 6.20 -9.39 14.18
CA ILE A 404 4.76 -9.20 13.98
C ILE A 404 4.42 -9.63 12.55
N SER A 405 3.51 -10.56 12.39
CA SER A 405 3.07 -11.07 11.10
C SER A 405 2.29 -10.01 10.30
N ALA A 406 2.38 -10.06 8.98
CA ALA A 406 1.47 -9.34 8.10
C ALA A 406 0.01 -9.77 8.35
N GLY A 407 -0.93 -8.86 8.15
CA GLY A 407 -2.36 -9.20 8.23
C GLY A 407 -3.24 -8.07 8.74
N SER A 408 -4.54 -8.38 8.77
CA SER A 408 -5.60 -7.46 9.24
C SER A 408 -6.08 -7.86 10.64
N TYR A 409 -5.67 -7.10 11.63
CA TYR A 409 -5.96 -7.32 13.04
C TYR A 409 -7.27 -6.64 13.45
N GLY A 410 -8.05 -7.24 14.34
CA GLY A 410 -9.07 -6.53 15.08
C GLY A 410 -8.39 -5.54 16.05
N ASN A 411 -7.85 -6.06 17.14
CA ASN A 411 -6.96 -5.33 18.03
C ASN A 411 -5.56 -5.94 17.98
N LEU A 412 -4.55 -5.09 17.96
CA LEU A 412 -3.15 -5.45 18.10
C LEU A 412 -2.66 -4.94 19.46
N SER A 413 -2.19 -5.84 20.33
CA SER A 413 -1.68 -5.48 21.65
C SER A 413 -0.21 -5.83 21.81
N LEU A 414 0.52 -4.94 22.49
CA LEU A 414 1.93 -5.15 22.84
C LEU A 414 2.04 -5.16 24.35
N SER A 415 2.44 -6.30 24.93
CA SER A 415 2.81 -6.42 26.33
C SER A 415 4.32 -6.61 26.47
N ASP A 416 4.83 -6.26 27.65
CA ASP A 416 6.24 -6.22 27.97
C ASP A 416 7.10 -5.22 27.15
N ASP A 417 8.39 -5.13 27.45
CA ASP A 417 9.26 -4.05 27.03
C ASP A 417 10.17 -4.40 25.82
N GLY A 418 10.17 -5.67 25.39
CA GLY A 418 11.06 -6.15 24.35
C GLY A 418 10.77 -5.54 22.97
N PRO A 419 11.78 -5.51 22.09
CA PRO A 419 11.64 -4.93 20.76
C PRO A 419 10.77 -5.79 19.85
N ARG A 420 10.12 -5.15 18.86
CA ARG A 420 9.30 -5.81 17.84
C ARG A 420 9.57 -5.24 16.45
N THR A 421 9.25 -6.06 15.43
CA THR A 421 9.47 -5.65 14.03
C THR A 421 8.39 -6.21 13.12
N LEU A 422 7.92 -5.41 12.15
CA LEU A 422 7.00 -5.87 11.13
C LEU A 422 7.71 -6.80 10.12
N THR A 423 7.02 -7.81 9.64
CA THR A 423 7.47 -8.73 8.59
C THR A 423 6.67 -8.63 7.30
N GLY A 424 5.65 -7.79 7.28
CA GLY A 424 4.78 -7.45 6.16
C GLY A 424 3.82 -6.34 6.56
N PRO A 425 2.94 -5.88 5.65
CA PRO A 425 1.98 -4.82 5.95
C PRO A 425 0.98 -5.25 7.03
N VAL A 426 0.64 -4.31 7.91
CA VAL A 426 -0.26 -4.53 9.04
C VAL A 426 -1.40 -3.52 9.00
N LEU A 427 -2.64 -4.01 9.01
CA LEU A 427 -3.85 -3.21 9.17
C LEU A 427 -4.46 -3.49 10.55
N VAL A 428 -4.73 -2.45 11.35
CA VAL A 428 -5.44 -2.55 12.63
C VAL A 428 -6.80 -1.88 12.50
N ARG A 429 -7.86 -2.63 12.78
CA ARG A 429 -9.25 -2.18 12.54
C ARG A 429 -9.92 -1.55 13.74
N SER A 430 -9.58 -1.97 14.97
CA SER A 430 -10.30 -1.52 16.17
C SER A 430 -9.40 -0.82 17.19
N GLY A 431 -8.19 -1.32 17.46
CA GLY A 431 -7.30 -0.65 18.39
C GLY A 431 -5.88 -1.20 18.40
N PHE A 432 -4.92 -0.30 18.58
CA PHE A 432 -3.53 -0.63 18.83
C PHE A 432 -3.22 -0.30 20.30
N GLN A 433 -2.93 -1.32 21.12
CA GLN A 433 -2.73 -1.18 22.56
C GLN A 433 -1.27 -1.44 22.93
N TYR A 434 -0.78 -0.75 23.96
CA TYR A 434 0.51 -1.06 24.59
C TYR A 434 0.39 -0.83 26.10
N GLU A 435 1.01 -1.72 26.88
CA GLU A 435 0.75 -1.74 28.32
C GLU A 435 1.60 -0.75 29.11
N LYS A 436 2.84 -0.51 28.67
CA LYS A 436 3.82 0.27 29.43
C LYS A 436 4.34 1.47 28.66
N PRO A 437 4.66 2.60 29.33
CA PRO A 437 5.19 3.78 28.65
C PRO A 437 6.59 3.56 28.05
N ASP A 438 7.35 2.62 28.56
CA ASP A 438 8.70 2.22 28.12
C ASP A 438 8.75 1.02 27.17
N THR A 439 7.57 0.46 26.78
CA THR A 439 7.48 -0.55 25.72
C THR A 439 8.35 -0.14 24.53
N ALA A 440 9.29 -1.02 24.11
CA ALA A 440 10.17 -0.73 22.98
C ALA A 440 9.36 -0.46 21.70
N PRO A 441 9.80 0.47 20.87
CA PRO A 441 9.07 0.79 19.64
C PRO A 441 9.08 -0.38 18.65
N VAL A 442 8.05 -0.41 17.81
CA VAL A 442 7.96 -1.32 16.67
C VAL A 442 8.74 -0.76 15.49
N LEU A 443 9.64 -1.55 14.93
CA LEU A 443 10.36 -1.21 13.70
C LEU A 443 9.47 -1.54 12.49
N LEU A 444 9.12 -0.55 11.69
CA LEU A 444 8.26 -0.73 10.51
C LEU A 444 9.00 -1.36 9.34
N ASN A 445 10.33 -1.17 9.23
CA ASN A 445 11.14 -1.59 8.07
C ASN A 445 10.56 -0.99 6.76
N ASN A 446 10.23 -1.86 5.80
CA ASN A 446 9.66 -1.44 4.51
C ASN A 446 8.13 -1.67 4.42
N TYR A 447 7.46 -1.81 5.57
CA TYR A 447 6.05 -2.16 5.63
C TYR A 447 5.22 -1.09 6.34
N ASP A 448 4.05 -0.84 5.82
CA ASP A 448 3.13 0.10 6.44
C ASP A 448 2.38 -0.54 7.62
N LEU A 449 2.17 0.29 8.63
CA LEU A 449 1.18 0.05 9.67
C LEU A 449 0.01 1.00 9.44
N GLN A 450 -1.14 0.44 9.12
CA GLN A 450 -2.36 1.22 8.92
C GLN A 450 -3.31 1.07 10.10
N LEU A 451 -3.85 2.18 10.60
CA LEU A 451 -4.98 2.17 11.53
C LEU A 451 -6.23 2.67 10.81
N GLN A 452 -7.31 1.89 10.89
CA GLN A 452 -8.61 2.34 10.40
C GLN A 452 -9.14 3.53 11.23
N LYS A 453 -10.15 4.22 10.70
CA LYS A 453 -10.71 5.46 11.26
C LYS A 453 -11.01 5.37 12.75
N ASP A 454 -11.65 4.27 13.17
CA ASP A 454 -12.09 4.07 14.56
C ASP A 454 -11.00 3.39 15.43
N ALA A 455 -9.86 3.06 14.81
CA ALA A 455 -8.74 2.48 15.52
C ALA A 455 -7.84 3.59 16.07
N ASP A 456 -7.50 3.52 17.33
CA ASP A 456 -6.59 4.47 17.97
C ASP A 456 -5.52 3.75 18.79
N PHE A 457 -4.50 4.53 19.17
CA PHE A 457 -3.48 4.06 20.09
C PHE A 457 -3.98 4.17 21.52
N GLY A 458 -4.05 3.03 22.21
CA GLY A 458 -4.35 2.95 23.63
C GLY A 458 -3.10 2.62 24.43
N GLY A 459 -2.93 3.26 25.56
CA GLY A 459 -1.82 3.03 26.48
C GLY A 459 -1.40 4.29 27.24
N PRO A 460 -0.38 4.17 28.12
CA PRO A 460 0.12 5.30 28.90
C PRO A 460 0.83 6.35 28.01
N ALA A 461 0.89 7.59 28.49
CA ALA A 461 1.59 8.66 27.78
C ALA A 461 3.09 8.33 27.59
N ARG A 462 3.63 8.68 26.43
CA ARG A 462 5.00 8.36 26.03
C ARG A 462 5.79 9.61 25.66
N THR A 463 7.10 9.55 25.95
CA THR A 463 8.10 10.52 25.49
C THR A 463 9.04 9.94 24.43
N ALA A 464 8.94 8.62 24.17
CA ALA A 464 9.68 7.88 23.14
C ALA A 464 8.76 7.51 21.97
N PRO A 465 9.28 7.26 20.76
CA PRO A 465 8.46 6.83 19.64
C PRO A 465 7.80 5.48 19.92
N LEU A 466 6.55 5.30 19.49
CA LEU A 466 5.90 4.00 19.47
C LEU A 466 6.29 3.21 18.23
N LEU A 467 6.48 3.88 17.13
CA LEU A 467 6.81 3.32 15.83
C LEU A 467 8.09 3.96 15.28
N VAL A 468 8.97 3.16 14.72
CA VAL A 468 10.20 3.62 14.08
C VAL A 468 10.14 3.34 12.58
N THR A 469 10.27 4.40 11.81
CA THR A 469 10.24 4.37 10.33
C THR A 469 11.68 4.19 9.79
N ASN A 470 12.27 3.05 10.10
CA ASN A 470 13.66 2.72 9.77
C ASN A 470 13.89 2.22 8.34
N GLY A 471 12.89 2.27 7.49
CA GLY A 471 12.90 1.85 6.08
C GLY A 471 11.96 2.70 5.23
N THR A 472 11.28 2.08 4.28
CA THR A 472 10.28 2.76 3.43
C THR A 472 8.85 2.71 4.01
N GLY A 473 8.63 1.92 5.06
CA GLY A 473 7.31 1.79 5.69
C GLY A 473 6.89 3.04 6.46
N SER A 474 5.60 3.31 6.46
CA SER A 474 4.93 4.48 7.03
C SER A 474 3.86 4.07 8.06
N LEU A 475 3.49 5.00 8.91
CA LEU A 475 2.24 4.92 9.66
C LEU A 475 1.13 5.58 8.84
N VAL A 476 0.05 4.85 8.59
CA VAL A 476 -1.12 5.36 7.85
C VAL A 476 -2.29 5.50 8.81
N ARG A 477 -2.91 6.69 8.83
CA ARG A 477 -4.09 7.00 9.65
C ARG A 477 -5.08 7.87 8.91
N THR A 478 -6.37 7.65 9.16
CA THR A 478 -7.44 8.52 8.68
C THR A 478 -7.52 9.79 9.52
N VAL A 479 -7.59 10.95 8.87
CA VAL A 479 -7.82 12.26 9.49
C VAL A 479 -9.19 12.75 9.07
N SER A 480 -10.11 12.87 10.02
CA SER A 480 -11.47 13.32 9.77
C SER A 480 -11.51 14.84 9.53
N GLY A 481 -12.50 15.30 8.73
CA GLY A 481 -12.71 16.72 8.45
C GLY A 481 -13.38 17.52 9.59
N ASP A 482 -13.37 16.99 10.80
CA ASP A 482 -13.98 17.59 12.01
C ASP A 482 -13.03 18.53 12.76
N GLY A 483 -11.80 18.69 12.28
CA GLY A 483 -10.77 19.52 12.89
C GLY A 483 -10.06 18.89 14.09
N GLN A 484 -10.40 17.65 14.47
CA GLN A 484 -9.72 16.97 15.56
C GLN A 484 -8.29 16.57 15.18
N PRO A 485 -7.31 16.75 16.08
CA PRO A 485 -5.94 16.42 15.80
C PRO A 485 -5.71 14.90 15.88
N VAL A 486 -5.09 14.34 14.86
CA VAL A 486 -4.67 12.93 14.80
C VAL A 486 -3.16 12.85 14.95
N LEU A 487 -2.70 12.14 15.97
CA LEU A 487 -1.28 11.95 16.29
C LEU A 487 -0.69 10.79 15.50
N PHE A 488 0.48 11.00 14.90
CA PHE A 488 1.33 9.99 14.29
C PHE A 488 2.59 9.83 15.16
N PRO A 489 2.60 8.88 16.13
CA PRO A 489 3.65 8.75 17.14
C PRO A 489 4.90 8.04 16.59
N VAL A 490 5.51 8.59 15.56
CA VAL A 490 6.64 8.04 14.82
C VAL A 490 7.98 8.66 15.24
N GLY A 491 9.07 7.97 14.90
CA GLY A 491 10.42 8.46 15.00
C GLY A 491 11.33 7.83 13.95
N ALA A 492 12.43 8.50 13.63
CA ALA A 492 13.43 7.97 12.70
C ALA A 492 14.32 6.88 13.33
N SER A 493 14.40 6.85 14.66
CA SER A 493 15.13 5.84 15.43
C SER A 493 14.46 5.58 16.77
N THR A 494 14.92 4.61 17.51
CA THR A 494 14.36 4.23 18.82
C THR A 494 14.52 5.33 19.89
N THR A 495 15.39 6.31 19.69
CA THR A 495 15.65 7.42 20.61
C THR A 495 15.20 8.78 20.07
N SER A 496 14.76 8.85 18.81
CA SER A 496 14.35 10.07 18.13
C SER A 496 12.82 10.14 18.02
N TYR A 497 12.17 10.76 19.00
CA TYR A 497 10.72 10.94 18.97
C TYR A 497 10.35 12.19 18.17
N THR A 498 9.88 12.00 16.95
CA THR A 498 9.59 13.03 15.97
C THR A 498 8.18 12.91 15.40
N PRO A 499 7.15 12.94 16.27
CA PRO A 499 5.77 12.76 15.84
C PRO A 499 5.29 13.92 14.94
N ALA A 500 4.35 13.59 14.07
CA ALA A 500 3.52 14.57 13.40
C ALA A 500 2.09 14.53 13.99
N THR A 501 1.43 15.68 14.00
CA THR A 501 0.00 15.76 14.30
C THR A 501 -0.68 16.48 13.14
N LEU A 502 -1.70 15.87 12.57
CA LEU A 502 -2.47 16.41 11.47
C LEU A 502 -3.90 16.67 11.93
N SER A 503 -4.48 17.81 11.54
CA SER A 503 -5.91 18.05 11.69
C SER A 503 -6.45 18.70 10.42
N GLN A 504 -7.60 18.24 9.94
CA GLN A 504 -8.22 18.77 8.74
C GLN A 504 -9.38 19.67 9.11
N ALA A 505 -9.32 20.94 8.68
CA ALA A 505 -10.35 21.93 8.99
C ALA A 505 -11.54 21.80 8.03
N GLY A 506 -12.68 21.57 8.64
CA GLY A 506 -14.05 21.81 8.18
C GLY A 506 -14.39 21.53 6.73
N THR A 507 -15.20 20.57 6.48
CA THR A 507 -16.14 20.38 5.36
C THR A 507 -16.59 18.92 5.25
N GLY A 508 -16.34 18.09 6.25
CA GLY A 508 -16.79 16.68 6.23
C GLY A 508 -15.94 15.76 5.33
N LEU A 509 -14.86 16.26 4.78
CA LEU A 509 -13.90 15.44 4.03
C LEU A 509 -12.98 14.71 5.00
N GLU A 510 -12.86 13.42 4.85
CA GLU A 510 -11.85 12.62 5.52
C GLU A 510 -10.89 12.05 4.48
N ASP A 511 -9.64 11.90 4.85
CA ASP A 511 -8.65 11.24 4.02
C ASP A 511 -7.65 10.48 4.88
N ALA A 512 -6.97 9.50 4.29
CA ALA A 512 -5.89 8.81 4.94
C ALA A 512 -4.55 9.48 4.59
N TYR A 513 -3.70 9.59 5.60
CA TYR A 513 -2.37 10.16 5.47
C TYR A 513 -1.34 9.13 5.91
N SER A 514 -0.27 9.02 5.14
CA SER A 514 0.93 8.28 5.52
C SER A 514 1.97 9.24 6.08
N VAL A 515 2.63 8.84 7.17
CA VAL A 515 3.72 9.61 7.78
C VAL A 515 4.92 8.72 8.02
N ARG A 516 6.06 9.15 7.49
CA ARG A 516 7.37 8.55 7.69
C ARG A 516 8.39 9.64 8.00
N VAL A 517 9.33 9.36 8.89
CA VAL A 517 10.41 10.29 9.24
C VAL A 517 11.74 9.67 8.88
N ILE A 518 12.58 10.44 8.23
CA ILE A 518 13.94 10.03 7.89
C ILE A 518 14.97 10.97 8.54
N ASP A 519 16.14 10.45 8.79
CA ASP A 519 17.27 11.24 9.26
C ASP A 519 17.75 12.21 8.19
N ASN A 520 18.23 13.34 8.67
CA ASN A 520 18.76 14.46 7.91
C ASN A 520 17.71 15.31 7.16
N PHE A 521 18.17 16.48 6.79
CA PHE A 521 17.44 17.45 5.98
C PHE A 521 18.28 17.71 4.72
N TYR A 522 17.69 17.63 3.55
CA TYR A 522 18.40 17.75 2.28
C TYR A 522 17.96 18.96 1.48
N ALA A 523 18.84 19.41 0.60
CA ALA A 523 18.52 20.49 -0.33
C ALA A 523 17.50 20.08 -1.39
N SER A 524 17.51 18.82 -1.82
CA SER A 524 16.58 18.26 -2.81
C SER A 524 16.23 16.81 -2.51
N TYR A 525 15.12 16.37 -3.09
CA TYR A 525 14.58 15.01 -2.92
C TYR A 525 14.17 14.44 -4.29
N THR A 526 14.26 13.12 -4.40
CA THR A 526 13.65 12.39 -5.52
C THR A 526 12.12 12.39 -5.36
N ALA A 527 11.40 11.98 -6.40
CA ALA A 527 9.95 11.79 -6.34
C ALA A 527 9.52 10.77 -5.25
N ALA A 528 10.39 9.82 -4.91
CA ALA A 528 10.17 8.86 -3.82
C ALA A 528 10.55 9.39 -2.43
N GLY A 529 10.82 10.68 -2.28
CA GLY A 529 11.18 11.30 -1.00
C GLY A 529 12.59 10.97 -0.49
N VAL A 530 13.47 10.41 -1.35
CA VAL A 530 14.86 10.14 -0.98
C VAL A 530 15.68 11.42 -1.11
N GLY A 531 16.38 11.79 -0.03
CA GLY A 531 17.26 12.97 -0.05
C GLY A 531 18.41 12.83 -1.03
N VAL A 532 18.73 13.89 -1.74
CA VAL A 532 19.79 13.93 -2.78
C VAL A 532 20.95 14.82 -2.32
N GLY A 533 22.16 14.33 -2.47
CA GLY A 533 23.38 15.07 -2.15
C GLY A 533 23.75 15.04 -0.66
N THR A 534 24.47 16.05 -0.21
CA THR A 534 24.93 16.16 1.18
C THR A 534 23.83 16.76 2.07
N PRO A 535 23.60 16.22 3.27
CA PRO A 535 22.66 16.79 4.22
C PRO A 535 22.97 18.26 4.57
N VAL A 536 21.93 19.08 4.67
CA VAL A 536 22.04 20.45 5.14
C VAL A 536 22.09 20.46 6.67
N ASN A 537 23.19 20.91 7.24
CA ASN A 537 23.45 20.91 8.69
C ASN A 537 23.53 22.33 9.27
N ASN A 538 22.64 23.23 8.85
CA ASN A 538 22.63 24.61 9.31
C ASN A 538 21.20 25.18 9.37
N GLN A 539 20.82 25.69 10.55
CA GLN A 539 19.52 26.35 10.78
C GLN A 539 18.29 25.48 10.48
N ASN A 540 18.38 24.16 10.64
CA ASN A 540 17.28 23.22 10.46
C ASN A 540 17.25 22.18 11.59
N VAL A 541 16.16 21.45 11.67
CA VAL A 541 16.07 20.18 12.37
C VAL A 541 16.60 19.10 11.45
N LYS A 542 17.45 18.20 11.97
CA LYS A 542 18.10 17.12 11.20
C LYS A 542 17.15 15.96 10.90
N LYS A 543 15.93 16.30 10.51
CA LYS A 543 14.86 15.34 10.15
C LYS A 543 14.07 15.85 8.98
N THR A 544 13.50 14.90 8.23
CA THR A 544 12.52 15.15 7.18
C THR A 544 11.31 14.27 7.45
N TRP A 545 10.13 14.87 7.42
CA TRP A 545 8.85 14.19 7.49
C TRP A 545 8.33 14.02 6.06
N LEU A 546 8.16 12.78 5.65
CA LEU A 546 7.52 12.41 4.41
C LEU A 546 6.05 12.15 4.72
N VAL A 547 5.20 13.03 4.21
CA VAL A 547 3.75 12.96 4.42
C VAL A 547 3.09 12.90 3.06
N GLU A 548 2.19 11.93 2.88
CA GLU A 548 1.44 11.73 1.65
C GLU A 548 -0.04 11.59 1.98
N GLU A 549 -0.92 12.06 1.11
CA GLU A 549 -2.38 11.87 1.17
C GLU A 549 -2.79 10.73 0.23
N GLU A 550 -3.79 9.94 0.61
CA GLU A 550 -4.28 8.82 -0.23
C GLU A 550 -5.05 9.35 -1.45
N VAL A 551 -5.89 10.37 -1.24
CA VAL A 551 -6.68 10.98 -2.32
C VAL A 551 -6.20 12.42 -2.54
N PRO A 552 -5.40 12.69 -3.57
CA PRO A 552 -4.88 14.03 -3.82
C PRO A 552 -5.97 15.08 -4.04
N GLY A 553 -5.84 16.20 -3.36
CA GLY A 553 -6.71 17.36 -3.50
C GLY A 553 -7.77 17.48 -2.41
N ASN A 554 -8.36 18.66 -2.30
CA ASN A 554 -9.36 19.04 -1.28
C ASN A 554 -8.87 19.08 0.18
N SER A 555 -7.62 18.79 0.45
CA SER A 555 -7.03 18.89 1.78
C SER A 555 -6.86 20.33 2.23
N ASN A 556 -7.06 20.59 3.52
CA ASN A 556 -6.74 21.84 4.21
C ASN A 556 -6.25 21.52 5.61
N VAL A 557 -5.01 21.03 5.67
CA VAL A 557 -4.44 20.43 6.88
C VAL A 557 -3.65 21.44 7.68
N THR A 558 -3.85 21.41 8.99
CA THR A 558 -2.90 21.97 9.97
C THR A 558 -1.98 20.85 10.41
N MET A 559 -0.69 21.01 10.17
CA MET A 559 0.37 20.09 10.55
C MET A 559 1.16 20.65 11.72
N THR A 560 1.39 19.82 12.73
CA THR A 560 2.32 20.12 13.83
C THR A 560 3.42 19.08 13.81
N LEU A 561 4.67 19.51 13.71
CA LEU A 561 5.84 18.66 13.79
C LEU A 561 6.57 18.91 15.12
N GLN A 562 6.97 17.81 15.76
CA GLN A 562 7.73 17.83 17.02
C GLN A 562 9.07 17.16 16.85
N TRP A 563 10.09 17.63 17.58
CA TRP A 563 11.45 17.08 17.55
C TRP A 563 12.17 17.25 18.90
N PRO A 564 13.12 16.34 19.22
CA PRO A 564 14.05 16.56 20.33
C PRO A 564 14.96 17.77 20.04
N THR A 565 15.12 18.67 21.02
CA THR A 565 15.93 19.90 20.85
C THR A 565 17.40 19.62 20.49
N VAL A 566 17.93 18.46 20.88
CA VAL A 566 19.30 18.02 20.54
C VAL A 566 19.49 17.67 19.05
N GLU A 567 18.41 17.51 18.31
CA GLU A 567 18.44 17.18 16.87
C GLU A 567 18.40 18.40 15.96
N THR A 568 18.64 19.57 16.50
CA THR A 568 18.81 20.79 15.70
C THR A 568 20.23 20.89 15.13
N ALA A 569 20.35 21.48 13.96
CA ALA A 569 21.62 21.81 13.35
C ALA A 569 22.22 23.08 13.95
N ALA A 570 23.46 23.41 13.58
CA ALA A 570 24.12 24.65 13.99
C ALA A 570 23.26 25.88 13.62
N ASN A 571 23.35 26.91 14.45
CA ASN A 571 22.66 28.21 14.25
C ASN A 571 21.12 28.13 14.13
N PHE A 572 20.50 27.04 14.56
CA PHE A 572 19.04 26.93 14.60
C PHE A 572 18.46 27.88 15.66
N LEU A 573 17.54 28.74 15.22
CA LEU A 573 16.87 29.71 16.10
C LEU A 573 15.43 29.28 16.37
N ILE A 574 15.15 28.77 17.54
CA ILE A 574 13.83 28.26 17.94
C ILE A 574 12.70 29.28 17.77
N THR A 575 13.03 30.57 17.99
CA THR A 575 12.07 31.68 17.84
C THR A 575 11.72 32.04 16.40
N LYS A 576 12.43 31.43 15.44
CA LYS A 576 12.21 31.58 13.98
C LYS A 576 11.87 30.28 13.31
N ALA A 577 11.58 29.23 14.08
CA ALA A 577 11.25 27.93 13.55
C ALA A 577 9.96 27.97 12.70
N HIS A 578 9.95 27.27 11.59
CA HIS A 578 8.78 27.10 10.74
C HIS A 578 8.86 25.77 9.99
N ILE A 579 7.70 25.26 9.60
CA ILE A 579 7.61 24.07 8.74
C ILE A 579 7.79 24.52 7.29
N SER A 580 8.82 24.05 6.64
CA SER A 580 9.07 24.21 5.20
C SER A 580 8.52 23.00 4.44
N HIS A 581 7.99 23.24 3.25
CA HIS A 581 7.43 22.22 2.36
C HIS A 581 8.26 22.17 1.07
N TYR A 582 8.73 20.97 0.70
CA TYR A 582 9.46 20.76 -0.54
C TYR A 582 8.49 20.48 -1.68
N THR A 583 8.33 21.43 -2.59
CA THR A 583 7.40 21.34 -3.72
C THR A 583 8.02 21.96 -4.98
N ASN A 584 7.73 21.37 -6.14
CA ASN A 584 8.28 21.80 -7.44
C ASN A 584 9.82 21.88 -7.47
N GLY A 585 10.48 20.96 -6.77
CA GLY A 585 11.94 20.89 -6.76
C GLY A 585 12.63 21.84 -5.79
N ALA A 586 11.89 22.61 -4.97
CA ALA A 586 12.44 23.58 -4.03
C ALA A 586 11.66 23.62 -2.70
N TRP A 587 12.32 24.10 -1.66
CA TRP A 587 11.67 24.41 -0.39
C TRP A 587 10.90 25.73 -0.50
N ASP A 588 9.67 25.74 -0.03
CA ASP A 588 8.83 26.94 -0.06
C ASP A 588 9.28 28.02 0.95
N THR A 589 8.77 29.23 0.73
CA THR A 589 8.96 30.36 1.64
C THR A 589 7.77 30.49 2.56
N THR A 590 7.85 29.93 3.75
CA THR A 590 6.78 30.06 4.74
C THR A 590 7.08 31.18 5.73
N PRO A 591 6.08 31.92 6.22
CA PRO A 591 6.28 32.90 7.28
C PRO A 591 6.90 32.24 8.52
N LEU A 592 7.85 32.97 9.13
CA LEU A 592 8.50 32.52 10.35
C LEU A 592 7.50 32.45 11.50
N ALA A 593 7.61 31.37 12.29
CA ALA A 593 6.83 31.18 13.50
C ALA A 593 7.78 30.95 14.69
N SER A 594 7.27 31.03 15.91
CA SER A 594 8.04 30.58 17.07
C SER A 594 7.65 29.18 17.45
N ALA A 595 8.61 28.28 17.55
CA ALA A 595 8.38 27.00 18.15
C ALA A 595 8.05 27.15 19.64
N ILE A 596 7.21 26.24 20.14
CA ILE A 596 6.87 26.14 21.56
C ILE A 596 7.40 24.85 22.15
N GLY A 597 7.62 24.84 23.45
CA GLY A 597 8.01 23.63 24.17
C GLY A 597 6.93 22.57 24.04
N ALA A 598 7.33 21.30 23.81
CA ALA A 598 6.47 20.14 23.74
C ALA A 598 6.65 19.21 24.96
N GLY A 599 7.35 19.68 25.96
CA GLY A 599 7.79 18.95 27.14
C GLY A 599 9.30 19.05 27.33
N PRO A 600 9.87 18.45 28.38
CA PRO A 600 11.32 18.49 28.63
C PRO A 600 12.13 17.98 27.42
N GLY A 601 13.02 18.82 26.91
CA GLY A 601 13.93 18.47 25.81
C GLY A 601 13.30 18.36 24.42
N ALA A 602 12.03 18.77 24.24
CA ALA A 602 11.34 18.71 22.95
C ALA A 602 10.71 20.08 22.56
N SER A 603 10.65 20.35 21.28
CA SER A 603 10.02 21.51 20.67
C SER A 603 9.08 21.10 19.55
N LYS A 604 8.08 21.94 19.28
CA LYS A 604 7.14 21.74 18.17
C LYS A 604 6.78 23.05 17.49
N VAL A 605 6.38 22.97 16.25
CA VAL A 605 5.88 24.09 15.46
C VAL A 605 4.74 23.63 14.57
N SER A 606 3.80 24.53 14.29
CA SER A 606 2.62 24.23 13.46
C SER A 606 2.60 25.08 12.20
N ARG A 607 2.02 24.51 11.13
CA ARG A 607 1.70 25.19 9.88
C ARG A 607 0.26 24.87 9.48
N VAL A 608 -0.49 25.88 9.09
CA VAL A 608 -1.89 25.79 8.65
C VAL A 608 -1.99 25.86 7.13
N GLY A 609 -3.10 25.39 6.57
CA GLY A 609 -3.42 25.59 5.15
C GLY A 609 -2.61 24.74 4.18
N ILE A 610 -2.14 23.58 4.60
CA ILE A 610 -1.43 22.63 3.74
C ILE A 610 -2.45 21.93 2.84
N ARG A 611 -2.23 21.99 1.53
CA ARG A 611 -3.12 21.45 0.50
C ARG A 611 -2.47 20.42 -0.40
N ASN A 612 -1.14 20.32 -0.38
CA ASN A 612 -0.34 19.37 -1.13
C ASN A 612 0.68 18.76 -0.19
N PHE A 613 1.09 17.53 -0.47
CA PHE A 613 1.95 16.75 0.41
C PHE A 613 3.19 16.31 -0.36
N SER A 614 4.30 16.28 0.37
CA SER A 614 5.63 15.90 -0.10
C SER A 614 6.60 15.98 1.10
N PRO A 615 7.92 15.96 0.94
CA PRO A 615 8.82 16.16 2.07
C PRO A 615 8.57 17.47 2.81
N PHE A 616 8.45 17.39 4.14
CA PHE A 616 8.40 18.53 5.05
C PHE A 616 9.63 18.53 5.95
N GLY A 617 10.08 19.71 6.34
CA GLY A 617 11.16 19.87 7.29
C GLY A 617 10.95 21.10 8.17
N VAL A 618 11.71 21.19 9.27
CA VAL A 618 11.68 22.36 10.14
C VAL A 618 12.96 23.15 9.96
N SER A 619 12.81 24.42 9.63
CA SER A 619 13.91 25.37 9.43
C SER A 619 13.69 26.63 10.26
N SER A 620 14.76 27.33 10.61
CA SER A 620 14.75 28.67 11.19
C SER A 620 15.22 29.76 10.24
N ARG A 621 15.41 29.41 8.98
CA ARG A 621 15.67 30.35 7.87
C ARG A 621 14.35 30.75 7.23
N ALA A 622 14.24 32.02 6.85
CA ALA A 622 13.11 32.49 6.06
C ALA A 622 13.09 31.94 4.62
N ASN A 623 14.18 31.28 4.22
CA ASN A 623 14.32 30.43 3.02
C ASN A 623 15.41 29.37 3.28
N PRO A 624 15.12 28.07 3.36
CA PRO A 624 16.08 27.07 3.81
C PRO A 624 17.23 26.80 2.85
N LEU A 625 17.18 27.27 1.61
CA LEU A 625 18.18 26.93 0.60
C LEU A 625 18.76 28.14 -0.13
N PRO A 626 20.06 28.03 -0.53
CA PRO A 626 20.71 29.04 -1.34
C PRO A 626 20.15 29.08 -2.75
N VAL A 627 20.43 30.16 -3.45
CA VAL A 627 20.17 30.51 -4.84
C VAL A 627 19.92 29.32 -5.75
N GLU A 628 18.78 29.32 -6.44
CA GLU A 628 18.51 28.39 -7.49
C GLU A 628 19.26 28.78 -8.77
N LEU A 629 20.44 28.19 -8.96
CA LEU A 629 21.21 28.33 -10.17
C LEU A 629 20.56 27.49 -11.28
N THR A 630 19.90 28.12 -12.22
CA THR A 630 19.18 27.45 -13.29
C THR A 630 20.08 26.98 -14.42
N ALA A 631 21.19 27.68 -14.66
CA ALA A 631 22.16 27.32 -15.69
C ALA A 631 23.53 27.92 -15.37
N PHE A 632 24.59 27.14 -15.64
CA PHE A 632 25.97 27.62 -15.74
C PHE A 632 26.59 27.04 -17.00
N THR A 633 27.12 27.91 -17.85
CA THR A 633 27.79 27.54 -19.10
C THR A 633 29.16 28.21 -19.16
N ALA A 634 30.12 27.51 -19.76
CA ALA A 634 31.44 28.06 -20.09
C ALA A 634 31.78 27.61 -21.51
N ARG A 635 32.06 28.55 -22.41
CA ARG A 635 32.36 28.30 -23.82
C ARG A 635 33.61 29.06 -24.27
N ARG A 636 34.44 28.39 -25.07
CA ARG A 636 35.62 29.04 -25.66
C ARG A 636 35.19 30.06 -26.74
N THR A 637 35.72 31.24 -26.64
CA THR A 637 35.49 32.35 -27.62
C THR A 637 36.82 33.00 -28.01
N GLY A 638 37.39 32.59 -29.12
CA GLY A 638 38.73 32.99 -29.52
C GLY A 638 39.79 32.54 -28.50
N THR A 639 40.58 33.46 -27.99
CA THR A 639 41.64 33.18 -26.98
C THR A 639 41.12 33.06 -25.54
N GLY A 640 39.85 33.34 -25.28
CA GLY A 640 39.29 33.36 -23.95
C GLY A 640 38.15 32.30 -23.76
N VAL A 641 37.60 32.23 -22.55
CA VAL A 641 36.41 31.47 -22.23
C VAL A 641 35.33 32.42 -21.68
N ALA A 642 34.14 32.40 -22.28
CA ALA A 642 32.98 33.10 -21.80
C ALA A 642 32.18 32.18 -20.84
N CYS A 643 32.02 32.59 -19.58
CA CYS A 643 31.18 31.98 -18.60
C CYS A 643 29.89 32.78 -18.49
N ALA A 644 28.74 32.10 -18.49
CA ALA A 644 27.44 32.73 -18.29
C ALA A 644 26.58 31.86 -17.37
N TRP A 645 25.81 32.48 -16.48
CA TRP A 645 24.87 31.77 -15.59
C TRP A 645 23.63 32.59 -15.33
N THR A 646 22.60 31.90 -14.96
CA THR A 646 21.30 32.48 -14.61
C THR A 646 20.86 31.92 -13.26
N THR A 647 20.36 32.77 -12.41
CA THR A 647 19.67 32.40 -11.18
C THR A 647 18.15 32.65 -11.33
N ALA A 648 17.30 31.77 -10.84
CA ALA A 648 15.85 32.01 -10.80
C ALA A 648 15.48 33.00 -9.71
N SER A 649 16.19 32.95 -8.60
CA SER A 649 16.10 33.89 -7.46
C SER A 649 17.41 33.92 -6.73
N GLU A 650 17.65 34.98 -5.98
CA GLU A 650 18.82 35.10 -5.11
C GLU A 650 18.39 35.58 -3.73
N ARG A 651 19.10 35.12 -2.72
CA ARG A 651 18.88 35.57 -1.38
C ARG A 651 20.17 35.56 -0.56
N ASN A 652 20.41 36.66 0.12
CA ASN A 652 21.60 36.85 0.93
C ASN A 652 22.91 36.60 0.15
N SER A 653 22.84 36.51 -1.18
CA SER A 653 23.97 36.19 -2.05
C SER A 653 24.91 37.38 -2.15
N ARG A 654 26.18 37.20 -1.81
CA ARG A 654 27.19 38.25 -1.83
C ARG A 654 27.90 38.33 -3.17
N ASP A 655 28.40 37.19 -3.63
CA ASP A 655 29.19 37.13 -4.86
C ASP A 655 29.24 35.69 -5.46
N PHE A 656 29.55 35.62 -6.75
CA PHE A 656 29.91 34.42 -7.48
C PHE A 656 31.38 34.50 -7.88
N ALA A 657 32.21 33.60 -7.35
CA ALA A 657 33.57 33.41 -7.83
C ALA A 657 33.57 32.38 -8.97
N VAL A 658 34.14 32.76 -10.11
CA VAL A 658 34.41 31.84 -11.21
C VAL A 658 35.72 31.15 -10.94
N GLU A 659 35.68 29.84 -10.83
CA GLU A 659 36.82 28.99 -10.55
C GLU A 659 37.19 28.12 -11.75
N ARG A 660 38.51 27.94 -11.98
CA ARG A 660 39.03 27.09 -13.05
C ARG A 660 39.98 26.04 -12.51
N SER A 661 40.02 24.91 -13.16
CA SER A 661 40.92 23.80 -12.83
C SER A 661 41.44 23.11 -14.10
N THR A 662 42.65 22.55 -14.04
CA THR A 662 43.23 21.70 -15.09
C THR A 662 42.89 20.23 -14.92
N ASP A 663 42.61 19.79 -13.69
CA ASP A 663 42.40 18.39 -13.29
C ASP A 663 40.99 18.10 -12.74
N GLY A 664 40.20 19.17 -12.52
CA GLY A 664 38.87 19.04 -11.92
C GLY A 664 38.89 18.85 -10.38
N GLN A 665 40.03 18.92 -9.73
CA GLN A 665 40.23 18.78 -8.29
C GLN A 665 40.73 20.04 -7.62
N ALA A 666 41.86 20.60 -8.08
CA ALA A 666 42.37 21.85 -7.58
C ALA A 666 41.87 23.03 -8.41
N PHE A 667 41.20 23.97 -7.76
CA PHE A 667 40.58 25.13 -8.42
C PHE A 667 41.24 26.43 -8.00
N GLU A 668 41.51 27.31 -8.99
CA GLU A 668 41.93 28.68 -8.81
C GLU A 668 40.76 29.66 -9.09
N ILE A 669 40.66 30.72 -8.30
CA ILE A 669 39.66 31.78 -8.51
C ILE A 669 40.17 32.72 -9.61
N LEU A 670 39.41 32.87 -10.68
CA LEU A 670 39.69 33.77 -11.77
C LEU A 670 39.19 35.19 -11.55
N GLY A 671 38.13 35.31 -10.78
CA GLY A 671 37.50 36.57 -10.44
C GLY A 671 36.12 36.37 -9.79
N THR A 672 35.59 37.45 -9.26
CA THR A 672 34.30 37.45 -8.56
C THR A 672 33.35 38.43 -9.26
N VAL A 673 32.08 38.07 -9.32
CA VAL A 673 30.98 38.88 -9.81
C VAL A 673 30.01 39.10 -8.66
N ALA A 674 29.69 40.34 -8.33
CA ALA A 674 28.72 40.63 -7.25
C ALA A 674 27.36 40.06 -7.59
N ALA A 675 26.74 39.41 -6.63
CA ALA A 675 25.39 38.91 -6.76
C ALA A 675 24.33 40.04 -6.57
N ALA A 676 23.07 39.77 -6.95
CA ALA A 676 22.00 40.74 -6.79
C ALA A 676 21.53 40.86 -5.30
N GLY A 677 22.13 40.11 -4.40
CA GLY A 677 21.84 40.11 -2.97
C GLY A 677 20.59 39.31 -2.65
N THR A 678 19.42 39.92 -2.59
CA THR A 678 18.15 39.29 -2.36
C THR A 678 17.15 39.75 -3.41
N THR A 679 16.76 38.82 -4.31
CA THR A 679 15.77 39.09 -5.35
C THR A 679 14.98 37.83 -5.68
N SER A 680 13.68 37.97 -5.92
CA SER A 680 12.79 36.91 -6.42
C SER A 680 12.71 36.87 -7.94
N SER A 681 13.42 37.74 -8.64
CA SER A 681 13.47 37.79 -10.08
C SER A 681 14.73 37.08 -10.58
N ALA A 682 14.63 36.47 -11.76
CA ALA A 682 15.78 35.86 -12.40
C ALA A 682 16.88 36.92 -12.72
N SER A 683 18.12 36.55 -12.41
CA SER A 683 19.29 37.40 -12.70
C SER A 683 20.24 36.68 -13.66
N VAL A 684 20.82 37.42 -14.60
CA VAL A 684 21.75 36.88 -15.60
C VAL A 684 23.12 37.50 -15.39
N TYR A 685 24.14 36.68 -15.43
CA TYR A 685 25.54 37.05 -15.19
C TYR A 685 26.45 36.53 -16.26
N ALA A 686 27.56 37.23 -16.45
CA ALA A 686 28.62 36.80 -17.36
C ALA A 686 29.99 37.15 -16.78
N PHE A 687 30.96 36.31 -17.05
CA PHE A 687 32.39 36.52 -16.77
C PHE A 687 33.22 36.04 -17.94
N ARG A 688 34.32 36.71 -18.24
CA ARG A 688 35.23 36.34 -19.32
C ARG A 688 36.61 36.04 -18.75
N ASP A 689 37.01 34.77 -18.85
CA ASP A 689 38.42 34.39 -18.68
C ASP A 689 39.23 34.78 -19.93
N GLN A 690 40.03 35.79 -19.79
CA GLN A 690 40.87 36.30 -20.91
C GLN A 690 42.17 35.51 -21.06
N GLN A 691 42.56 34.73 -20.03
CA GLN A 691 43.79 33.94 -20.02
C GLN A 691 43.44 32.43 -20.03
N ALA A 692 42.49 32.03 -20.84
CA ALA A 692 42.05 30.65 -20.91
C ALA A 692 43.20 29.71 -21.25
N LEU A 693 43.30 28.61 -20.56
CA LEU A 693 44.33 27.60 -20.78
C LEU A 693 44.26 27.04 -22.20
N PRO A 694 45.38 26.78 -22.87
CA PRO A 694 45.36 26.23 -24.25
C PRO A 694 44.80 24.81 -24.33
N GLY A 695 44.90 24.04 -23.21
CA GLY A 695 44.30 22.72 -23.08
C GLY A 695 42.87 22.74 -22.53
N ARG A 696 42.37 21.56 -22.20
CA ARG A 696 41.09 21.42 -21.50
C ARG A 696 41.14 22.08 -20.11
N ALA A 697 40.03 22.67 -19.69
CA ALA A 697 39.88 23.27 -18.41
C ALA A 697 38.49 23.05 -17.85
N TYR A 698 38.39 22.86 -16.54
CA TYR A 698 37.12 22.73 -15.84
C TYR A 698 36.78 24.06 -15.21
N TYR A 699 35.52 24.47 -15.34
CA TYR A 699 34.99 25.68 -14.71
C TYR A 699 33.85 25.32 -13.77
N ARG A 700 33.76 26.06 -12.65
CA ARG A 700 32.61 26.05 -11.77
C ARG A 700 32.40 27.43 -11.18
N LEU A 701 31.19 27.63 -10.65
CA LEU A 701 30.90 28.78 -9.79
C LEU A 701 31.02 28.38 -8.33
N ARG A 702 31.59 29.25 -7.53
CA ARG A 702 31.48 29.24 -6.09
C ARG A 702 30.68 30.47 -5.68
N GLN A 703 29.45 30.27 -5.26
CA GLN A 703 28.61 31.28 -4.65
C GLN A 703 29.03 31.47 -3.19
N THR A 704 29.03 32.69 -2.71
CA THR A 704 29.22 33.02 -1.31
C THR A 704 28.15 33.98 -0.85
N ASP A 705 27.50 33.68 0.25
CA ASP A 705 26.47 34.51 0.87
C ASP A 705 27.08 35.51 1.86
N PHE A 706 26.33 36.55 2.26
CA PHE A 706 26.80 37.55 3.23
C PHE A 706 27.09 36.95 4.62
N ASP A 707 26.49 35.81 4.95
CA ASP A 707 26.76 35.08 6.18
C ASP A 707 27.95 34.09 6.08
N GLY A 708 28.61 34.04 4.92
CA GLY A 708 29.76 33.20 4.66
C GLY A 708 29.44 31.78 4.20
N ALA A 709 28.16 31.43 4.01
CA ALA A 709 27.77 30.14 3.42
C ALA A 709 28.28 30.06 1.95
N VAL A 710 28.71 28.85 1.54
CA VAL A 710 29.28 28.59 0.21
C VAL A 710 28.54 27.47 -0.48
N ALA A 711 28.22 27.67 -1.76
CA ALA A 711 27.66 26.66 -2.66
C ALA A 711 28.44 26.60 -3.98
N TYR A 712 28.44 25.45 -4.65
CA TYR A 712 29.13 25.24 -5.91
C TYR A 712 28.18 24.80 -7.03
N SER A 713 28.40 25.28 -8.23
CA SER A 713 27.73 24.78 -9.43
C SER A 713 28.26 23.41 -9.85
N ALA A 714 27.54 22.78 -10.77
CA ALA A 714 28.09 21.66 -11.54
C ALA A 714 29.36 22.10 -12.30
N LEU A 715 30.28 21.15 -12.54
CA LEU A 715 31.47 21.35 -13.34
C LEU A 715 31.11 21.46 -14.81
N VAL A 716 31.67 22.46 -15.50
CA VAL A 716 31.62 22.61 -16.94
C VAL A 716 33.02 22.41 -17.49
N LEU A 717 33.19 21.44 -18.39
CA LEU A 717 34.44 21.26 -19.13
C LEU A 717 34.45 22.12 -20.37
N VAL A 718 35.48 22.90 -20.53
CA VAL A 718 35.80 23.60 -21.75
C VAL A 718 36.96 22.87 -22.45
N ALA A 719 36.70 22.35 -23.65
CA ALA A 719 37.70 21.67 -24.44
C ALA A 719 38.83 22.65 -24.83
N GLY A 720 40.04 22.15 -24.97
CA GLY A 720 41.15 22.90 -25.58
C GLY A 720 40.83 23.29 -27.04
N ALA A 721 41.67 24.09 -27.64
CA ALA A 721 41.45 24.62 -29.01
C ALA A 721 41.26 23.56 -30.10
N GLU A 722 41.55 22.29 -29.83
CA GLU A 722 41.21 21.12 -30.67
C GLU A 722 41.06 19.88 -29.80
N VAL A 723 39.86 19.34 -29.72
CA VAL A 723 39.63 17.98 -29.23
C VAL A 723 39.74 17.06 -30.44
N ALA A 724 40.93 16.55 -30.68
CA ALA A 724 41.21 15.65 -31.79
C ALA A 724 40.55 14.27 -31.66
N SER A 725 39.97 13.92 -30.47
CA SER A 725 39.36 12.61 -30.18
C SER A 725 38.27 12.71 -29.09
N PRO A 726 37.24 11.80 -29.09
CA PRO A 726 36.24 11.72 -28.01
C PRO A 726 36.91 11.54 -26.64
N VAL A 727 36.42 12.26 -25.62
CA VAL A 727 36.88 12.14 -24.22
C VAL A 727 35.70 11.98 -23.27
N VAL A 728 35.96 11.31 -22.13
CA VAL A 728 34.98 11.15 -21.04
C VAL A 728 35.51 11.87 -19.80
N VAL A 729 34.63 12.67 -19.18
CA VAL A 729 35.01 13.51 -18.02
C VAL A 729 33.91 13.56 -16.96
N PRO A 730 34.28 13.73 -15.67
CA PRO A 730 35.63 13.66 -15.16
C PRO A 730 36.22 12.24 -15.29
N ASN A 731 37.49 12.07 -15.49
CA ASN A 731 38.10 10.76 -15.59
C ASN A 731 39.54 10.81 -14.96
N PRO A 732 39.70 10.22 -13.74
CA PRO A 732 38.76 9.43 -12.94
C PRO A 732 37.57 10.21 -12.34
N GLY A 733 36.46 9.49 -11.95
CA GLY A 733 35.28 10.12 -11.38
C GLY A 733 34.46 9.18 -10.48
N THR A 734 33.48 9.73 -9.77
CA THR A 734 32.66 9.00 -8.78
C THR A 734 31.44 8.26 -9.38
N GLY A 735 31.20 8.36 -10.70
CA GLY A 735 30.11 7.62 -11.37
C GLY A 735 29.28 8.41 -12.37
N ALA A 736 29.15 9.72 -12.21
CA ALA A 736 28.55 10.59 -13.23
C ALA A 736 29.64 11.12 -14.17
N PHE A 737 29.53 10.79 -15.44
CA PHE A 737 30.48 11.14 -16.49
C PHE A 737 29.78 11.83 -17.64
N ALA A 738 30.53 12.62 -18.42
CA ALA A 738 30.08 13.20 -19.69
C ALA A 738 31.03 12.75 -20.82
N LEU A 739 30.47 12.21 -21.90
CA LEU A 739 31.20 11.94 -23.13
C LEU A 739 31.14 13.19 -24.00
N LEU A 740 32.30 13.74 -24.33
CA LEU A 740 32.47 14.88 -25.22
C LEU A 740 33.02 14.41 -26.55
N LEU A 741 32.44 14.93 -27.63
CA LEU A 741 32.83 14.62 -28.98
C LEU A 741 33.58 15.82 -29.61
N PRO A 742 34.50 15.59 -30.51
CA PRO A 742 35.07 16.65 -31.34
C PRO A 742 33.99 17.42 -32.08
N GLU A 743 34.19 18.73 -32.35
CA GLU A 743 33.24 19.57 -33.05
C GLU A 743 32.92 18.98 -34.42
N GLY A 744 31.62 18.86 -34.75
CA GLY A 744 31.17 18.30 -36.02
C GLY A 744 31.12 16.76 -36.05
N GLN A 745 31.53 16.06 -35.01
CA GLN A 745 31.49 14.60 -34.94
C GLN A 745 30.08 14.09 -34.47
N VAL A 746 29.44 13.29 -35.31
CA VAL A 746 28.11 12.72 -35.04
C VAL A 746 28.24 11.24 -34.70
N LEU A 747 27.48 10.79 -33.69
CA LEU A 747 27.36 9.38 -33.37
C LEU A 747 26.46 8.68 -34.41
N THR A 748 26.93 7.56 -34.95
CA THR A 748 26.20 6.75 -35.95
C THR A 748 25.53 5.53 -35.31
N GLY A 749 25.71 5.34 -34.00
CA GLY A 749 25.14 4.22 -33.24
C GLY A 749 25.16 4.47 -31.74
N PRO A 750 24.59 3.56 -30.94
CA PRO A 750 24.51 3.73 -29.50
C PRO A 750 25.90 3.77 -28.86
N VAL A 751 26.01 4.52 -27.77
CA VAL A 751 27.18 4.49 -26.88
C VAL A 751 27.00 3.31 -25.91
N VAL A 752 27.99 2.45 -25.82
CA VAL A 752 28.00 1.25 -25.00
C VAL A 752 29.16 1.33 -24.02
N VAL A 753 28.89 1.10 -22.75
CA VAL A 753 29.93 1.00 -21.71
C VAL A 753 30.09 -0.46 -21.30
N LEU A 754 31.34 -0.92 -21.31
CA LEU A 754 31.73 -2.27 -20.96
C LEU A 754 32.57 -2.24 -19.68
N ASN A 755 32.44 -3.26 -18.84
CA ASN A 755 33.36 -3.50 -17.72
C ASN A 755 34.66 -4.20 -18.20
N VAL A 756 35.59 -4.46 -17.29
CA VAL A 756 36.87 -5.14 -17.61
C VAL A 756 36.72 -6.56 -18.15
N LEU A 757 35.59 -7.22 -17.91
CA LEU A 757 35.26 -8.56 -18.44
C LEU A 757 34.61 -8.50 -19.83
N GLY A 758 34.41 -7.29 -20.36
CA GLY A 758 33.73 -7.08 -21.64
C GLY A 758 32.20 -7.16 -21.58
N ALA A 759 31.62 -7.26 -20.39
CA ALA A 759 30.16 -7.22 -20.22
C ALA A 759 29.63 -5.80 -20.34
N GLN A 760 28.50 -5.65 -21.03
CA GLN A 760 27.82 -4.36 -21.21
C GLN A 760 27.12 -3.95 -19.91
N VAL A 761 27.49 -2.78 -19.35
CA VAL A 761 26.92 -2.21 -18.12
C VAL A 761 26.03 -1.01 -18.37
N LEU A 762 26.16 -0.34 -19.51
CA LEU A 762 25.31 0.77 -19.93
C LEU A 762 25.19 0.78 -21.46
N ARG A 763 23.98 1.12 -21.95
CA ARG A 763 23.74 1.38 -23.37
C ARG A 763 22.84 2.61 -23.50
N GLN A 764 23.27 3.61 -24.24
CA GLN A 764 22.50 4.81 -24.56
C GLN A 764 22.34 4.98 -26.07
N PRO A 765 21.13 5.32 -26.56
CA PRO A 765 20.94 5.62 -27.96
C PRO A 765 21.76 6.84 -28.38
N ALA A 766 22.12 6.94 -29.64
CA ALA A 766 22.71 8.13 -30.18
C ALA A 766 21.66 9.26 -30.19
N GLY A 767 21.85 10.27 -29.36
CA GLY A 767 21.01 11.47 -29.36
C GLY A 767 21.39 12.35 -30.57
N ALA A 768 20.40 12.98 -31.21
CA ALA A 768 20.64 13.99 -32.22
C ALA A 768 21.30 15.20 -31.53
N SER A 769 22.55 15.54 -31.94
CA SER A 769 23.29 16.74 -31.57
C SER A 769 23.29 17.15 -30.07
N ALA A 770 24.07 16.48 -29.25
CA ALA A 770 24.47 17.04 -27.96
C ALA A 770 26.00 17.13 -27.93
N GLU A 771 26.53 18.30 -27.61
CA GLU A 771 27.98 18.51 -27.39
C GLU A 771 28.53 17.65 -26.24
N ALA A 772 27.64 17.12 -25.39
CA ALA A 772 27.99 16.20 -24.29
C ALA A 772 26.89 15.19 -24.04
N LEU A 773 27.22 13.89 -24.04
CA LEU A 773 26.31 12.81 -23.63
C LEU A 773 26.63 12.37 -22.20
N ARG A 774 25.64 12.43 -21.31
CA ARG A 774 25.79 12.02 -19.92
C ARG A 774 25.81 10.48 -19.79
N LEU A 775 26.81 9.94 -19.10
CA LEU A 775 26.96 8.52 -18.80
C LEU A 775 26.88 8.35 -17.28
N ASP A 776 25.85 7.67 -16.81
CA ASP A 776 25.68 7.39 -15.37
C ASP A 776 26.12 5.96 -15.05
N LEU A 777 27.22 5.85 -14.34
CA LEU A 777 27.79 4.61 -13.81
C LEU A 777 27.74 4.56 -12.29
N SER A 778 26.92 5.41 -11.63
CA SER A 778 26.86 5.49 -10.15
C SER A 778 26.52 4.15 -9.51
N ALA A 779 25.64 3.37 -10.13
CA ALA A 779 25.26 2.03 -9.68
C ALA A 779 26.30 0.93 -9.94
N GLN A 780 27.40 1.23 -10.67
CA GLN A 780 28.42 0.25 -10.99
C GLN A 780 29.55 0.25 -9.96
N PRO A 781 30.24 -0.87 -9.70
CA PRO A 781 31.40 -0.91 -8.81
C PRO A 781 32.53 0.05 -9.21
N ALA A 782 33.41 0.41 -8.28
CA ALA A 782 34.65 1.09 -8.59
C ALA A 782 35.52 0.21 -9.52
N GLY A 783 36.11 0.81 -10.54
CA GLY A 783 36.87 0.03 -11.52
C GLY A 783 37.12 0.76 -12.84
N VAL A 784 37.67 0.03 -13.79
CA VAL A 784 37.93 0.54 -15.16
C VAL A 784 36.80 0.10 -16.09
N TYR A 785 36.34 1.04 -16.90
CA TYR A 785 35.30 0.84 -17.89
C TYR A 785 35.77 1.30 -19.26
N LEU A 786 35.21 0.71 -20.32
CA LEU A 786 35.48 1.05 -21.70
C LEU A 786 34.21 1.58 -22.35
N VAL A 787 34.20 2.86 -22.71
CA VAL A 787 33.11 3.49 -23.45
C VAL A 787 33.36 3.30 -24.93
N ARG A 788 32.51 2.52 -25.62
CA ARG A 788 32.54 2.29 -27.05
C ARG A 788 31.51 3.14 -27.76
N LEU A 789 31.89 3.79 -28.81
CA LEU A 789 31.05 4.64 -29.64
C LEU A 789 31.33 4.40 -31.13
N ALA A 790 30.31 4.49 -31.94
CA ALA A 790 30.39 4.48 -33.38
C ALA A 790 30.21 5.90 -33.90
N THR A 791 31.15 6.38 -34.71
CA THR A 791 31.11 7.70 -35.37
C THR A 791 31.25 7.52 -36.86
N VAL A 792 30.98 8.58 -37.63
CA VAL A 792 31.16 8.59 -39.08
C VAL A 792 32.63 8.26 -39.47
N ALA A 793 33.60 8.58 -38.60
CA ALA A 793 35.01 8.29 -38.76
C ALA A 793 35.43 6.88 -38.27
N GLY A 794 34.45 6.02 -37.90
CA GLY A 794 34.68 4.67 -37.43
C GLY A 794 34.42 4.48 -35.93
N ALA A 795 34.59 3.23 -35.44
CA ALA A 795 34.43 2.89 -34.05
C ALA A 795 35.58 3.43 -33.17
N ARG A 796 35.25 4.01 -32.03
CA ARG A 796 36.21 4.54 -31.06
C ARG A 796 35.92 3.96 -29.69
N SER A 797 36.95 3.95 -28.83
CA SER A 797 36.84 3.52 -27.45
C SER A 797 37.57 4.49 -26.51
N VAL A 798 36.94 4.82 -25.40
CA VAL A 798 37.52 5.71 -24.39
C VAL A 798 37.53 4.96 -23.06
N ARG A 799 38.67 4.94 -22.38
CA ARG A 799 38.81 4.35 -21.06
C ARG A 799 38.32 5.32 -19.99
N VAL A 800 37.53 4.79 -19.04
CA VAL A 800 36.99 5.51 -17.89
C VAL A 800 37.37 4.80 -16.60
N VAL A 801 37.76 5.55 -15.61
CA VAL A 801 38.09 5.04 -14.26
C VAL A 801 37.08 5.61 -13.28
N LYS A 802 36.39 4.72 -12.57
CA LYS A 802 35.48 5.04 -11.46
C LYS A 802 36.12 4.66 -10.13
N TYR A 803 36.10 5.52 -9.14
CA TYR A 803 36.51 5.26 -7.76
C TYR A 803 35.39 5.45 -6.76
#